data_a36982e1480d8b3dfe2bfcea721373ba
#
_entry.id   a36982e1480d8b3dfe2bfcea721373ba
#
_cell.length_a   1.000
_cell.length_b   1.000
_cell.length_c   1.000
_cell.angle_alpha   90.00
_cell.angle_beta   90.00
_cell.angle_gamma   90.00
#
_symmetry.space_group_name_H-M   'P 1'
#
loop_
_entity.id
_entity.type
_entity.pdbx_description
1 polymer ?
#
loop_
_entity_poly.entity_id
_entity_poly.type
_entity_poly.pdbx_seq_one_letter_code
_entity_poly.pdbx_strand_id
1 'polypeptide(L)'
;MLKRIALILLALGIVVFLSPANAWWVQWYAFVQSQLFDLLLDGGRIIGIALVLAGLLAPFEALGWWAGWYGDKGDTTKLAYIAKRSPIDRVDTTVNHYIVYLDGIGKSSFKYSVRSAKFLAKLEESLPSDRLLIQDIIPYSVINLPLTLNRPLARFWQWIERTSRLEVLVLLRNMFQVAVSVDTRYGAIYNRGTAQIIIDRLLSSGYQPGSGTLITLIGYSGGGQISLGAVPYLKKVLAAPIEVISLAGVVSGNNEVAQVEHLYHLVGKQDRVARLTPLLFPRRWSILSWSNWNLAKSRGEISYISLGEVGHDSKTGPLDDNARLKNGSSHLEQTLRIILRILTRVDGYEPYPAAVREYTSTKRVESDYENYVKAKFNQPSYYPVQSSYSPEYLPVAEWLGRLILPDVTDRIVNGVYFEVHHAPKPHRDLIGKKAYLRWSDRPDIQAYINQVKIRIDFSQQAYESSSQGIIHPTRLNHWRQVQALESLAGARPNDDVMIALASVDVVREPNISLDISREPILITGKYYALVTVTELFPNDCAVVRHYNPKSKQFNGKEDVVYFPQLVPDRNGVLSATANKITESPLNSTGWYIYGAKNHKGMFTVRAIAPRALFQLQPAKIIFGLAKTTDYIHNKYWQGAKQKKGKIDSVLLNPNNSADTELIDSYQEGDRLLVLHTYGGIGGDKQEFAPLGIFFGHFAFGLARVVREPLTQELRFKIAYAQVYTQNTTGIIAGSLDWTNFAGDRQFGWLGSRPITDIIVKLDVLDEYNFDGVRRFPLNALAYQLDRMMARYRTGDGTGGTFVGPANSCVQDSCQALYQAIEMTLAEINTNTQIKAWIAANPDNPQTERLQRLAALNKAIRQQLISWQTRTDWVDPYQSLIGTRFADRPVTTAINALTSWRSLLPRLANDSLAETFLNYGASLWLLQTYQVGGWDKDIEPIAPTKLWL
;
A
#
# COMPACT_ATOMS: atom_id res chain seq x y z
N MET A 1 -35.16 -0.01 -11.97
CA MET A 1 -35.96 1.21 -12.11
C MET A 1 -35.14 2.37 -12.68
N LEU A 2 -33.98 2.74 -12.11
CA LEU A 2 -33.12 3.82 -12.60
C LEU A 2 -32.64 3.66 -14.06
N LYS A 3 -32.25 2.44 -14.50
CA LYS A 3 -31.84 2.17 -15.90
C LYS A 3 -32.97 2.37 -16.91
N ARG A 4 -34.22 2.09 -16.52
CA ARG A 4 -35.42 2.33 -17.40
C ARG A 4 -35.76 3.80 -17.46
N ILE A 5 -35.59 4.54 -16.36
CA ILE A 5 -35.79 6.01 -16.33
C ILE A 5 -34.71 6.70 -17.18
N ALA A 6 -33.41 6.28 -17.08
CA ALA A 6 -32.34 6.81 -17.91
C ALA A 6 -32.57 6.56 -19.41
N LEU A 7 -33.10 5.37 -19.79
CA LEU A 7 -33.43 5.04 -21.17
C LEU A 7 -34.65 5.84 -21.68
N ILE A 8 -35.61 6.09 -20.83
CA ILE A 8 -36.80 6.92 -21.18
C ILE A 8 -36.38 8.37 -21.34
N LEU A 9 -35.50 8.88 -20.45
CA LEU A 9 -34.98 10.25 -20.56
C LEU A 9 -34.07 10.42 -21.80
N LEU A 10 -33.27 9.41 -22.15
CA LEU A 10 -32.47 9.40 -23.37
C LEU A 10 -33.36 9.34 -24.62
N ALA A 11 -34.39 8.49 -24.62
CA ALA A 11 -35.35 8.41 -25.74
C ALA A 11 -36.17 9.70 -25.89
N LEU A 12 -36.62 10.32 -24.80
CA LEU A 12 -37.27 11.62 -24.81
C LEU A 12 -36.31 12.73 -25.32
N GLY A 13 -35.04 12.70 -24.90
CA GLY A 13 -34.02 13.63 -25.43
C GLY A 13 -33.82 13.48 -26.93
N ILE A 14 -33.76 12.26 -27.44
CA ILE A 14 -33.65 11.99 -28.90
C ILE A 14 -34.89 12.43 -29.67
N VAL A 15 -36.11 12.19 -29.13
CA VAL A 15 -37.38 12.61 -29.75
C VAL A 15 -37.50 14.13 -29.79
N VAL A 16 -37.09 14.82 -28.74
CA VAL A 16 -37.04 16.31 -28.69
C VAL A 16 -36.02 16.86 -29.68
N PHE A 17 -34.89 16.18 -29.84
CA PHE A 17 -33.84 16.60 -30.77
C PHE A 17 -34.22 16.40 -32.26
N LEU A 18 -35.07 15.42 -32.55
CA LEU A 18 -35.51 15.09 -33.92
C LEU A 18 -36.85 15.72 -34.33
N SER A 19 -37.47 16.52 -33.49
CA SER A 19 -38.80 17.10 -33.73
C SER A 19 -38.69 18.40 -34.58
N PRO A 20 -39.56 18.57 -35.60
CA PRO A 20 -39.58 19.78 -36.45
C PRO A 20 -40.00 21.08 -35.73
N ALA A 21 -40.45 21.01 -34.48
CA ALA A 21 -40.78 22.16 -33.63
C ALA A 21 -39.57 23.01 -33.22
N ASN A 22 -38.40 22.75 -33.79
CA ASN A 22 -37.10 23.23 -33.38
C ASN A 22 -36.85 24.75 -33.54
N ALA A 23 -37.62 25.49 -34.32
CA ALA A 23 -37.31 26.90 -34.55
C ALA A 23 -37.49 27.77 -33.31
N TRP A 24 -38.50 27.51 -32.46
CA TRP A 24 -38.71 28.31 -31.26
C TRP A 24 -37.74 27.95 -30.12
N TRP A 25 -37.49 26.67 -29.92
CA TRP A 25 -36.52 26.19 -28.90
C TRP A 25 -35.09 26.57 -29.25
N VAL A 26 -34.73 26.54 -30.53
CA VAL A 26 -33.38 26.95 -30.99
C VAL A 26 -33.22 28.46 -30.84
N GLN A 27 -34.25 29.27 -31.15
CA GLN A 27 -34.22 30.71 -30.93
C GLN A 27 -34.20 31.08 -29.45
N TRP A 28 -35.02 30.41 -28.63
CA TRP A 28 -35.02 30.61 -27.18
C TRP A 28 -33.72 30.15 -26.55
N TYR A 29 -33.19 28.98 -26.95
CA TYR A 29 -31.89 28.48 -26.50
C TYR A 29 -30.75 29.40 -26.91
N ALA A 30 -30.75 29.89 -28.16
CA ALA A 30 -29.73 30.84 -28.65
C ALA A 30 -29.84 32.20 -27.94
N PHE A 31 -31.06 32.68 -27.63
CA PHE A 31 -31.27 33.89 -26.85
C PHE A 31 -30.80 33.71 -25.39
N VAL A 32 -31.21 32.63 -24.72
CA VAL A 32 -30.76 32.33 -23.34
C VAL A 32 -29.26 32.08 -23.30
N GLN A 33 -28.73 31.38 -24.30
CA GLN A 33 -27.30 31.09 -24.40
C GLN A 33 -26.49 32.36 -24.63
N SER A 34 -26.96 33.32 -25.49
CA SER A 34 -26.25 34.56 -25.71
C SER A 34 -26.24 35.45 -24.49
N GLN A 35 -27.39 35.64 -23.82
CA GLN A 35 -27.51 36.49 -22.64
C GLN A 35 -26.78 35.87 -21.41
N LEU A 36 -26.90 34.56 -21.20
CA LEU A 36 -26.16 33.86 -20.16
C LEU A 36 -24.66 33.79 -20.51
N PHE A 37 -24.31 33.58 -21.77
CA PHE A 37 -22.93 33.49 -22.21
C PHE A 37 -22.21 34.83 -22.10
N ASP A 38 -22.85 35.92 -22.45
CA ASP A 38 -22.30 37.27 -22.28
C ASP A 38 -22.18 37.66 -20.82
N LEU A 39 -23.17 37.35 -19.98
CA LEU A 39 -23.11 37.55 -18.54
C LEU A 39 -22.02 36.68 -17.90
N LEU A 40 -21.90 35.41 -18.32
CA LEU A 40 -20.83 34.50 -17.85
C LEU A 40 -19.45 34.90 -18.40
N LEU A 41 -19.35 35.41 -19.64
CA LEU A 41 -18.10 35.92 -20.20
C LEU A 41 -17.65 37.20 -19.52
N ASP A 42 -18.54 38.15 -19.27
CA ASP A 42 -18.19 39.40 -18.61
C ASP A 42 -17.92 39.17 -17.11
N GLY A 43 -18.72 38.34 -16.46
CA GLY A 43 -18.41 37.85 -15.11
C GLY A 43 -17.09 37.06 -15.09
N GLY A 44 -16.85 36.18 -16.06
CA GLY A 44 -15.62 35.43 -16.20
C GLY A 44 -14.40 36.31 -16.51
N ARG A 45 -14.56 37.37 -17.31
CA ARG A 45 -13.49 38.37 -17.54
C ARG A 45 -13.15 39.16 -16.29
N ILE A 46 -14.17 39.63 -15.54
CA ILE A 46 -13.95 40.35 -14.27
C ILE A 46 -13.28 39.41 -13.23
N ILE A 47 -13.77 38.18 -13.09
CA ILE A 47 -13.18 37.19 -12.23
C ILE A 47 -11.77 36.80 -12.70
N GLY A 48 -11.57 36.65 -13.99
CA GLY A 48 -10.25 36.35 -14.59
C GLY A 48 -9.24 37.48 -14.33
N ILE A 49 -9.62 38.72 -14.53
CA ILE A 49 -8.79 39.90 -14.22
C ILE A 49 -8.52 39.98 -12.71
N ALA A 50 -9.52 39.77 -11.87
CA ALA A 50 -9.35 39.76 -10.42
C ALA A 50 -8.47 38.60 -9.94
N LEU A 51 -8.59 37.40 -10.53
CA LEU A 51 -7.72 36.27 -10.25
C LEU A 51 -6.29 36.49 -10.74
N VAL A 52 -6.09 37.09 -11.89
CA VAL A 52 -4.77 37.47 -12.42
C VAL A 52 -4.12 38.53 -11.51
N LEU A 53 -4.86 39.53 -11.10
CA LEU A 53 -4.38 40.54 -10.16
C LEU A 53 -4.08 39.94 -8.78
N ALA A 54 -4.97 39.11 -8.26
CA ALA A 54 -4.75 38.39 -6.99
C ALA A 54 -3.59 37.41 -7.10
N GLY A 55 -3.46 36.75 -8.24
CA GLY A 55 -2.40 35.81 -8.53
C GLY A 55 -1.03 36.44 -8.72
N LEU A 56 -0.97 37.64 -9.29
CA LEU A 56 0.26 38.42 -9.39
C LEU A 56 0.71 38.97 -8.02
N LEU A 57 -0.22 39.25 -7.12
CA LEU A 57 0.08 39.85 -5.82
C LEU A 57 0.38 38.83 -4.71
N ALA A 58 -0.21 37.64 -4.75
CA ALA A 58 -0.02 36.63 -3.73
C ALA A 58 1.30 35.85 -3.84
N PRO A 59 1.75 35.39 -5.03
CA PRO A 59 3.02 34.68 -5.16
C PRO A 59 4.24 35.54 -4.88
N PHE A 60 4.19 36.83 -5.15
CA PHE A 60 5.33 37.74 -4.95
C PHE A 60 5.81 37.75 -3.50
N GLU A 61 4.89 37.74 -2.55
CA GLU A 61 5.22 37.72 -1.15
C GLU A 61 5.83 36.38 -0.70
N ALA A 62 5.24 35.29 -1.13
CA ALA A 62 5.75 33.94 -0.82
C ALA A 62 7.10 33.67 -1.51
N LEU A 63 7.26 34.13 -2.76
CA LEU A 63 8.53 34.05 -3.48
C LEU A 63 9.60 34.96 -2.86
N GLY A 64 9.24 36.17 -2.46
CA GLY A 64 10.15 37.10 -1.75
C GLY A 64 10.60 36.55 -0.41
N TRP A 65 9.73 35.90 0.33
CA TRP A 65 10.06 35.19 1.57
C TRP A 65 10.99 34.01 1.28
N TRP A 66 10.68 33.20 0.30
CA TRP A 66 11.50 32.06 -0.11
C TRP A 66 12.89 32.51 -0.64
N ALA A 67 12.92 33.62 -1.37
CA ALA A 67 14.15 34.22 -1.89
C ALA A 67 14.99 34.98 -0.84
N GLY A 68 14.52 35.03 0.42
CA GLY A 68 15.24 35.71 1.50
C GLY A 68 15.13 37.23 1.50
N TRP A 69 14.22 37.85 0.69
CA TRP A 69 14.09 39.31 0.60
C TRP A 69 13.63 39.98 1.92
N TYR A 70 13.10 39.19 2.82
CA TYR A 70 12.62 39.67 4.14
C TYR A 70 13.60 39.35 5.28
N GLY A 71 14.85 39.00 4.99
CA GLY A 71 15.90 38.65 5.94
C GLY A 71 15.96 37.18 6.29
N ASP A 72 16.97 36.81 7.09
CA ASP A 72 17.42 35.40 7.35
C ASP A 72 16.42 34.49 8.10
N LYS A 73 15.13 34.82 8.07
CA LYS A 73 14.05 34.08 8.76
C LYS A 73 13.59 32.80 8.06
N GLY A 74 14.20 32.44 6.94
CA GLY A 74 13.77 31.34 6.09
C GLY A 74 14.38 29.96 6.36
N ASP A 75 15.34 29.83 7.27
CA ASP A 75 16.06 28.57 7.48
C ASP A 75 15.53 27.77 8.67
N THR A 76 14.71 26.76 8.40
CA THR A 76 14.20 25.84 9.44
C THR A 76 15.29 25.03 10.12
N THR A 77 16.47 24.86 9.52
CA THR A 77 17.64 24.22 10.13
C THR A 77 18.24 25.11 11.21
N LYS A 78 18.26 26.43 10.98
CA LYS A 78 18.68 27.41 12.02
C LYS A 78 17.69 27.44 13.19
N LEU A 79 16.39 27.27 12.93
CA LEU A 79 15.37 27.29 13.98
C LEU A 79 15.37 26.04 14.85
N ALA A 80 15.60 24.86 14.28
CA ALA A 80 15.86 23.66 15.07
C ALA A 80 17.12 23.80 15.93
N TYR A 81 18.08 24.61 15.48
CA TYR A 81 19.29 24.93 16.22
C TYR A 81 19.07 25.99 17.30
N ILE A 82 18.23 27.01 17.01
CA ILE A 82 17.85 28.07 17.99
C ILE A 82 16.95 27.48 19.08
N ALA A 83 16.00 26.62 18.72
CA ALA A 83 15.17 25.87 19.68
C ALA A 83 16.00 25.01 20.65
N LYS A 84 17.18 24.55 20.25
CA LYS A 84 18.13 23.84 21.12
C LYS A 84 19.02 24.76 22.00
N ARG A 85 19.07 26.05 21.74
CA ARG A 85 20.05 26.97 22.37
C ARG A 85 19.48 28.13 23.15
N SER A 86 18.19 28.39 23.12
CA SER A 86 17.62 29.49 23.94
C SER A 86 17.21 28.98 25.31
N PRO A 87 17.99 29.28 26.38
CA PRO A 87 17.45 29.18 27.72
C PRO A 87 16.47 30.33 27.90
N ILE A 88 15.20 30.07 27.86
CA ILE A 88 14.16 31.02 28.20
C ILE A 88 14.11 31.04 29.73
N ASP A 89 14.52 32.13 30.33
CA ASP A 89 14.56 32.37 31.80
C ASP A 89 13.17 32.45 32.46
N ARG A 90 12.10 32.00 31.83
CA ARG A 90 10.81 31.77 32.47
C ARG A 90 10.06 30.71 31.72
N VAL A 91 10.26 29.46 32.09
CA VAL A 91 9.39 28.36 31.70
C VAL A 91 8.18 28.45 32.64
N ASP A 92 7.04 28.84 32.11
CA ASP A 92 5.79 28.61 32.81
C ASP A 92 5.45 27.13 32.69
N THR A 93 5.87 26.34 33.66
CA THR A 93 5.69 24.89 33.74
C THR A 93 4.24 24.47 33.92
N THR A 94 3.32 25.41 33.93
CA THR A 94 1.89 25.18 34.16
C THR A 94 1.09 24.95 32.88
N VAL A 95 1.61 25.32 31.68
CA VAL A 95 0.86 25.20 30.45
C VAL A 95 0.94 23.78 29.87
N ASN A 96 -0.18 23.07 29.90
CA ASN A 96 -0.32 21.69 29.39
C ASN A 96 -0.93 21.60 28.00
N HIS A 97 -1.46 22.70 27.44
CA HIS A 97 -2.11 22.73 26.15
C HIS A 97 -2.03 24.10 25.48
N TYR A 98 -1.47 24.14 24.26
CA TYR A 98 -1.41 25.37 23.47
C TYR A 98 -2.50 25.37 22.40
N ILE A 99 -3.25 26.45 22.29
CA ILE A 99 -4.35 26.60 21.33
C ILE A 99 -4.02 27.79 20.41
N VAL A 100 -4.03 27.57 19.10
CA VAL A 100 -3.69 28.60 18.11
C VAL A 100 -4.90 28.87 17.23
N TYR A 101 -5.32 30.14 17.13
CA TYR A 101 -6.46 30.55 16.33
C TYR A 101 -6.04 31.17 14.99
N LEU A 102 -6.61 30.65 13.88
CA LEU A 102 -6.41 31.09 12.51
C LEU A 102 -7.76 31.54 11.91
N ASP A 103 -7.92 32.84 11.68
CA ASP A 103 -9.16 33.43 11.20
C ASP A 103 -9.46 33.18 9.71
N GLY A 104 -10.68 33.50 9.28
CA GLY A 104 -11.17 33.36 7.92
C GLY A 104 -10.55 34.33 6.92
N ILE A 105 -10.91 34.16 5.62
CA ILE A 105 -10.32 34.90 4.49
C ILE A 105 -10.49 36.44 4.55
N GLY A 106 -11.33 36.97 5.42
CA GLY A 106 -11.46 38.40 5.69
C GLY A 106 -10.33 39.01 6.51
N LYS A 107 -9.38 38.22 7.04
CA LYS A 107 -8.28 38.67 7.90
C LYS A 107 -7.15 39.30 7.10
N SER A 108 -6.93 40.59 7.22
CA SER A 108 -5.86 41.37 6.58
C SER A 108 -4.88 42.05 7.53
N SER A 109 -5.25 42.11 8.81
CA SER A 109 -4.48 42.82 9.86
C SER A 109 -4.62 42.10 11.21
N PHE A 110 -3.95 42.57 12.26
CA PHE A 110 -4.13 42.04 13.63
C PHE A 110 -5.52 42.31 14.20
N LYS A 111 -6.24 43.29 13.66
CA LYS A 111 -7.60 43.61 14.10
C LYS A 111 -8.57 42.49 13.69
N TYR A 112 -9.29 41.94 14.60
CA TYR A 112 -10.34 40.99 14.41
C TYR A 112 -11.68 41.62 14.04
N SER A 113 -12.54 40.92 13.32
CA SER A 113 -13.93 41.31 13.20
C SER A 113 -14.59 41.31 14.57
N VAL A 114 -15.64 42.14 14.77
CA VAL A 114 -16.36 42.22 16.04
C VAL A 114 -16.80 40.85 16.54
N ARG A 115 -17.18 39.95 15.63
CA ARG A 115 -17.62 38.57 15.96
C ARG A 115 -16.45 37.68 16.34
N SER A 116 -15.36 37.67 15.56
CA SER A 116 -14.16 36.92 15.91
C SER A 116 -13.55 37.38 17.22
N ALA A 117 -13.50 38.68 17.46
CA ALA A 117 -13.02 39.24 18.74
C ALA A 117 -13.89 38.80 19.93
N LYS A 118 -15.21 38.83 19.78
CA LYS A 118 -16.14 38.38 20.82
C LYS A 118 -16.01 36.87 21.10
N PHE A 119 -15.86 36.08 20.05
CA PHE A 119 -15.62 34.64 20.16
C PHE A 119 -14.33 34.35 20.95
N LEU A 120 -13.23 35.01 20.56
CA LEU A 120 -11.91 34.80 21.18
C LEU A 120 -11.92 35.23 22.67
N ALA A 121 -12.52 36.38 22.98
CA ALA A 121 -12.64 36.84 24.36
C ALA A 121 -13.43 35.87 25.25
N LYS A 122 -14.58 35.38 24.76
CA LYS A 122 -15.37 34.37 25.50
C LYS A 122 -14.66 33.02 25.60
N LEU A 123 -13.91 32.62 24.53
CA LEU A 123 -13.14 31.40 24.58
C LEU A 123 -12.04 31.49 25.62
N GLU A 124 -11.26 32.57 25.63
CA GLU A 124 -10.16 32.81 26.56
C GLU A 124 -10.66 32.84 28.02
N GLU A 125 -11.78 33.53 28.27
CA GLU A 125 -12.42 33.59 29.60
C GLU A 125 -12.87 32.23 30.12
N SER A 126 -13.22 31.31 29.19
CA SER A 126 -13.77 29.99 29.51
C SER A 126 -12.71 28.87 29.55
N LEU A 127 -11.47 29.17 29.19
CA LEU A 127 -10.38 28.16 29.21
C LEU A 127 -9.82 27.98 30.63
N PRO A 128 -9.48 26.75 31.03
CA PRO A 128 -8.70 26.49 32.24
C PRO A 128 -7.33 27.18 32.21
N SER A 129 -6.80 27.49 33.41
CA SER A 129 -5.53 28.23 33.57
C SER A 129 -4.28 27.51 33.03
N ASP A 130 -4.36 26.22 32.86
CA ASP A 130 -3.30 25.39 32.26
C ASP A 130 -3.30 25.38 30.72
N ARG A 131 -4.13 26.22 30.10
CA ARG A 131 -4.27 26.29 28.61
C ARG A 131 -4.03 27.71 28.13
N LEU A 132 -3.23 27.81 27.07
CA LEU A 132 -2.84 29.09 26.51
C LEU A 132 -3.41 29.29 25.11
N LEU A 133 -4.19 30.38 24.93
CA LEU A 133 -4.72 30.77 23.63
C LEU A 133 -3.78 31.78 22.94
N ILE A 134 -3.27 31.38 21.76
CA ILE A 134 -2.44 32.23 20.92
C ILE A 134 -3.30 32.81 19.79
N GLN A 135 -3.37 34.12 19.71
CA GLN A 135 -4.26 34.86 18.81
C GLN A 135 -3.43 35.54 17.68
N ASP A 136 -2.61 36.43 17.85
CA ASP A 136 -1.93 37.33 16.95
C ASP A 136 -1.26 36.76 15.69
N ILE A 137 -2.01 35.98 14.94
CA ILE A 137 -1.55 35.37 13.68
C ILE A 137 -2.44 35.85 12.52
N ILE A 138 -1.78 36.29 11.44
CA ILE A 138 -2.41 36.61 10.18
C ILE A 138 -2.19 35.42 9.23
N PRO A 139 -3.19 34.53 9.04
CA PRO A 139 -3.01 33.25 8.34
C PRO A 139 -2.63 33.41 6.86
N TYR A 140 -2.93 34.57 6.29
CA TYR A 140 -2.71 34.89 4.87
C TYR A 140 -1.47 35.78 4.66
N SER A 141 -0.50 35.69 5.57
CA SER A 141 0.77 36.41 5.51
C SER A 141 1.91 35.46 5.89
N VAL A 142 2.90 35.36 5.04
CA VAL A 142 4.10 34.53 5.32
C VAL A 142 5.12 35.23 6.24
N ILE A 143 4.91 36.51 6.54
CA ILE A 143 5.76 37.34 7.41
C ILE A 143 5.00 37.90 8.63
N ASN A 144 3.79 37.47 8.85
CA ASN A 144 2.90 37.95 9.95
C ASN A 144 2.79 39.44 10.08
N LEU A 145 2.73 40.19 8.99
CA LEU A 145 2.51 41.63 8.98
C LEU A 145 1.21 41.99 8.27
N PRO A 146 0.50 43.05 8.69
CA PRO A 146 -0.65 43.59 7.95
C PRO A 146 -0.30 43.93 6.50
N LEU A 147 -1.27 43.82 5.62
CA LEU A 147 -1.09 44.14 4.18
C LEU A 147 -0.69 45.59 3.95
N THR A 148 -1.05 46.46 4.87
CA THR A 148 -0.84 47.92 4.80
C THR A 148 0.48 48.39 5.40
N LEU A 149 1.30 47.49 5.99
CA LEU A 149 2.51 47.89 6.72
C LEU A 149 3.77 47.19 6.20
N ASN A 150 4.82 47.95 5.96
CA ASN A 150 6.20 47.49 5.69
C ASN A 150 6.31 46.33 4.65
N ARG A 151 5.62 46.50 3.52
CA ARG A 151 5.61 45.50 2.42
C ARG A 151 5.75 46.17 1.07
N PRO A 152 6.21 45.43 0.08
CA PRO A 152 5.97 45.82 -1.32
C PRO A 152 4.44 45.96 -1.51
N LEU A 153 4.03 47.02 -2.17
CA LEU A 153 2.62 47.36 -2.40
C LEU A 153 1.80 47.80 -1.18
N ALA A 154 2.38 48.06 0.00
CA ALA A 154 1.66 48.54 1.17
C ALA A 154 0.77 49.78 0.86
N ARG A 155 1.26 50.76 0.05
CA ARG A 155 0.49 51.94 -0.40
C ARG A 155 -0.74 51.56 -1.24
N PHE A 156 -0.64 50.54 -2.05
CA PHE A 156 -1.75 50.02 -2.86
C PHE A 156 -2.82 49.41 -1.93
N TRP A 157 -2.41 48.57 -0.95
CA TRP A 157 -3.34 47.99 0.01
C TRP A 157 -3.97 49.04 0.93
N GLN A 158 -3.24 50.09 1.33
CA GLN A 158 -3.79 51.22 2.07
C GLN A 158 -4.87 51.99 1.25
N TRP A 159 -4.67 52.13 -0.05
CA TRP A 159 -5.65 52.70 -0.97
C TRP A 159 -6.90 51.82 -1.07
N ILE A 160 -6.72 50.50 -1.18
CA ILE A 160 -7.82 49.53 -1.19
C ILE A 160 -8.63 49.57 0.11
N GLU A 161 -7.98 49.55 1.25
CA GLU A 161 -8.66 49.66 2.58
C GLU A 161 -9.51 50.93 2.73
N ARG A 162 -9.07 52.04 2.14
CA ARG A 162 -9.83 53.31 2.14
C ARG A 162 -11.04 53.29 1.19
N THR A 163 -11.10 52.33 0.30
CA THR A 163 -12.14 52.28 -0.74
C THR A 163 -13.02 51.04 -0.47
N SER A 164 -14.08 51.23 0.33
CA SER A 164 -14.93 50.14 0.85
C SER A 164 -15.49 49.18 -0.19
N ARG A 165 -15.58 49.59 -1.48
CA ARG A 165 -15.99 48.67 -2.56
C ARG A 165 -14.92 47.72 -3.03
N LEU A 166 -13.66 47.89 -2.65
CA LEU A 166 -12.51 47.11 -3.09
C LEU A 166 -12.03 46.08 -2.07
N GLU A 167 -12.67 45.97 -0.90
CA GLU A 167 -12.41 44.93 0.12
C GLU A 167 -12.53 43.51 -0.47
N VAL A 168 -13.32 43.36 -1.53
CA VAL A 168 -13.46 42.11 -2.31
C VAL A 168 -12.10 41.64 -2.85
N LEU A 169 -11.14 42.54 -3.13
CA LEU A 169 -9.81 42.16 -3.59
C LEU A 169 -8.97 41.45 -2.50
N VAL A 170 -9.15 41.86 -1.25
CA VAL A 170 -8.52 41.19 -0.09
C VAL A 170 -9.09 39.78 0.07
N LEU A 171 -10.41 39.64 -0.06
CA LEU A 171 -11.07 38.32 -0.02
C LEU A 171 -10.58 37.42 -1.14
N LEU A 172 -10.50 37.90 -2.38
CA LEU A 172 -10.01 37.15 -3.53
C LEU A 172 -8.54 36.75 -3.38
N ARG A 173 -7.70 37.66 -2.89
CA ARG A 173 -6.29 37.35 -2.57
C ARG A 173 -6.18 36.22 -1.57
N ASN A 174 -6.87 36.32 -0.45
CA ASN A 174 -6.82 35.33 0.62
C ASN A 174 -7.42 33.99 0.16
N MET A 175 -8.48 34.02 -0.64
CA MET A 175 -9.07 32.85 -1.26
C MET A 175 -8.07 32.14 -2.22
N PHE A 176 -7.32 32.92 -3.00
CA PHE A 176 -6.23 32.41 -3.81
C PHE A 176 -5.13 31.73 -2.97
N GLN A 177 -4.78 32.31 -1.83
CA GLN A 177 -3.81 31.71 -0.90
C GLN A 177 -4.31 30.39 -0.31
N VAL A 178 -5.62 30.29 0.02
CA VAL A 178 -6.23 29.03 0.42
C VAL A 178 -6.10 28.00 -0.72
N ALA A 179 -6.35 28.39 -1.97
CA ALA A 179 -6.18 27.52 -3.13
C ALA A 179 -4.72 27.09 -3.34
N VAL A 180 -3.77 28.00 -3.17
CA VAL A 180 -2.32 27.71 -3.23
C VAL A 180 -1.91 26.75 -2.11
N SER A 181 -2.45 26.93 -0.91
CA SER A 181 -2.20 26.04 0.25
C SER A 181 -2.61 24.58 -0.06
N VAL A 182 -3.61 24.38 -0.90
CA VAL A 182 -4.07 23.06 -1.35
C VAL A 182 -3.15 22.43 -2.39
N ASP A 183 -2.45 23.24 -3.20
CA ASP A 183 -1.59 22.75 -4.28
C ASP A 183 -0.29 22.15 -3.72
N THR A 184 -0.03 20.88 -4.01
CA THR A 184 1.14 20.16 -3.50
C THR A 184 2.47 20.70 -4.02
N ARG A 185 2.49 21.46 -5.11
CA ARG A 185 3.69 22.02 -5.75
C ARG A 185 4.06 23.38 -5.14
N TYR A 186 3.06 24.24 -4.95
CA TYR A 186 3.25 25.62 -4.48
C TYR A 186 2.87 25.79 -3.00
N GLY A 187 1.97 24.95 -2.51
CA GLY A 187 1.53 24.94 -1.11
C GLY A 187 2.70 24.77 -0.13
N ALA A 188 3.73 24.01 -0.53
CA ALA A 188 4.90 23.79 0.30
C ALA A 188 5.60 25.09 0.72
N ILE A 189 5.72 26.06 -0.16
CA ILE A 189 6.36 27.35 0.10
C ILE A 189 5.48 28.16 1.06
N TYR A 190 4.18 28.22 0.77
CA TYR A 190 3.24 29.02 1.52
C TYR A 190 2.95 28.42 2.91
N ASN A 191 2.66 27.11 2.97
CA ASN A 191 2.35 26.39 4.20
C ASN A 191 3.54 26.39 5.18
N ARG A 192 4.77 26.32 4.66
CA ARG A 192 5.99 26.44 5.45
C ARG A 192 6.13 27.83 6.08
N GLY A 193 5.82 28.90 5.33
CA GLY A 193 5.86 30.26 5.88
C GLY A 193 4.86 30.47 7.01
N THR A 194 3.63 29.99 6.84
CA THR A 194 2.60 30.04 7.89
C THR A 194 3.00 29.20 9.11
N ALA A 195 3.52 27.99 8.88
CA ALA A 195 4.00 27.14 9.98
C ALA A 195 5.12 27.81 10.76
N GLN A 196 6.04 28.52 10.08
CA GLN A 196 7.10 29.29 10.72
C GLN A 196 6.55 30.35 11.68
N ILE A 197 5.53 31.09 11.26
CA ILE A 197 4.89 32.11 12.13
C ILE A 197 4.28 31.45 13.37
N ILE A 198 3.61 30.30 13.18
CA ILE A 198 3.03 29.54 14.30
C ILE A 198 4.13 29.06 15.24
N ILE A 199 5.25 28.53 14.70
CA ILE A 199 6.41 28.09 15.50
C ILE A 199 6.97 29.26 16.33
N ASP A 200 7.23 30.40 15.69
CA ASP A 200 7.78 31.59 16.37
C ASP A 200 6.87 32.06 17.50
N ARG A 201 5.56 32.01 17.29
CA ARG A 201 4.57 32.38 18.34
C ARG A 201 4.52 31.36 19.47
N LEU A 202 4.53 30.06 19.15
CA LEU A 202 4.57 29.00 20.17
C LEU A 202 5.83 29.10 21.03
N LEU A 203 7.01 29.26 20.41
CA LEU A 203 8.29 29.40 21.10
C LEU A 203 8.31 30.68 21.97
N SER A 204 7.84 31.81 21.45
CA SER A 204 7.75 33.06 22.23
C SER A 204 6.75 33.00 23.38
N SER A 205 5.80 32.09 23.31
CA SER A 205 4.83 31.78 24.35
C SER A 205 5.28 30.68 25.32
N GLY A 206 6.56 30.25 25.26
CA GLY A 206 7.13 29.29 26.19
C GLY A 206 7.01 27.82 25.78
N TYR A 207 6.49 27.49 24.58
CA TYR A 207 6.44 26.11 24.10
C TYR A 207 7.85 25.52 23.94
N GLN A 208 8.06 24.31 24.44
CA GLN A 208 9.31 23.58 24.29
C GLN A 208 9.18 22.46 23.23
N PRO A 209 9.95 22.51 22.13
CA PRO A 209 9.97 21.45 21.14
C PRO A 209 10.37 20.11 21.76
N GLY A 210 9.63 19.06 21.41
CA GLY A 210 9.86 17.71 21.94
C GLY A 210 9.27 17.46 23.33
N SER A 211 8.58 18.44 23.93
CA SER A 211 7.91 18.27 25.25
C SER A 211 6.74 17.28 25.21
N GLY A 212 6.20 16.98 24.03
CA GLY A 212 4.99 16.20 23.86
C GLY A 212 3.70 16.96 24.25
N THR A 213 3.79 18.25 24.59
CA THR A 213 2.65 19.08 24.92
C THR A 213 1.73 19.26 23.72
N LEU A 214 0.43 19.06 23.93
CA LEU A 214 -0.59 19.11 22.88
C LEU A 214 -0.74 20.51 22.30
N ILE A 215 -0.86 20.57 20.96
CA ILE A 215 -1.19 21.80 20.22
C ILE A 215 -2.52 21.60 19.50
N THR A 216 -3.48 22.50 19.68
CA THR A 216 -4.72 22.52 18.89
C THR A 216 -4.78 23.76 18.02
N LEU A 217 -4.94 23.58 16.72
CA LEU A 217 -5.15 24.67 15.76
C LEU A 217 -6.65 24.84 15.52
N ILE A 218 -7.20 26.02 15.80
CA ILE A 218 -8.60 26.36 15.49
C ILE A 218 -8.61 27.20 14.21
N GLY A 219 -9.05 26.63 13.10
CA GLY A 219 -9.14 27.31 11.81
C GLY A 219 -10.57 27.65 11.40
N TYR A 220 -10.90 28.95 11.28
CA TYR A 220 -12.21 29.39 10.81
C TYR A 220 -12.22 29.57 9.28
N SER A 221 -13.25 29.06 8.59
CA SER A 221 -13.43 29.16 7.14
C SER A 221 -12.16 28.74 6.38
N GLY A 222 -11.54 29.61 5.57
CA GLY A 222 -10.26 29.37 4.91
C GLY A 222 -9.11 29.04 5.85
N GLY A 223 -9.14 29.53 7.10
CA GLY A 223 -8.19 29.20 8.15
C GLY A 223 -8.12 27.70 8.46
N GLY A 224 -9.19 26.95 8.20
CA GLY A 224 -9.21 25.50 8.35
C GLY A 224 -8.22 24.79 7.42
N GLN A 225 -8.16 25.18 6.15
CA GLN A 225 -7.18 24.63 5.19
C GLN A 225 -5.75 25.07 5.53
N ILE A 226 -5.60 26.34 5.93
CA ILE A 226 -4.28 26.88 6.32
C ILE A 226 -3.74 26.14 7.55
N SER A 227 -4.59 25.87 8.56
CA SER A 227 -4.22 25.07 9.73
C SER A 227 -3.68 23.71 9.33
N LEU A 228 -4.41 22.98 8.48
CA LEU A 228 -3.99 21.66 8.02
C LEU A 228 -2.70 21.74 7.21
N GLY A 229 -2.58 22.70 6.29
CA GLY A 229 -1.37 22.89 5.49
C GLY A 229 -0.11 23.15 6.32
N ALA A 230 -0.24 23.75 7.51
CA ALA A 230 0.89 24.02 8.40
C ALA A 230 1.35 22.76 9.21
N VAL A 231 0.45 21.82 9.50
CA VAL A 231 0.72 20.66 10.37
C VAL A 231 1.98 19.88 10.02
N PRO A 232 2.26 19.51 8.76
CA PRO A 232 3.47 18.75 8.42
C PRO A 232 4.77 19.42 8.85
N TYR A 233 4.80 20.75 8.74
CA TYR A 233 5.97 21.55 9.08
C TYR A 233 6.10 21.76 10.57
N LEU A 234 4.96 21.95 11.27
CA LEU A 234 4.91 22.05 12.73
C LEU A 234 5.40 20.76 13.38
N LYS A 235 4.89 19.60 12.94
CA LYS A 235 5.32 18.30 13.48
C LYS A 235 6.81 18.06 13.29
N LYS A 236 7.36 18.44 12.13
CA LYS A 236 8.78 18.26 11.84
C LYS A 236 9.69 19.05 12.78
N VAL A 237 9.27 20.24 13.21
CA VAL A 237 10.09 21.13 14.05
C VAL A 237 9.80 20.94 15.54
N LEU A 238 8.53 20.79 15.91
CA LEU A 238 8.11 20.77 17.31
C LEU A 238 8.04 19.36 17.90
N ALA A 239 7.99 18.32 17.05
CA ALA A 239 7.78 16.92 17.47
C ALA A 239 6.57 16.78 18.43
N ALA A 240 5.47 17.49 18.15
CA ALA A 240 4.30 17.64 19.00
C ALA A 240 3.10 16.85 18.49
N PRO A 241 2.20 16.37 19.36
CA PRO A 241 0.86 15.97 18.96
C PRO A 241 0.06 17.21 18.56
N ILE A 242 -0.58 17.18 17.37
CA ILE A 242 -1.32 18.32 16.83
C ILE A 242 -2.73 17.90 16.45
N GLU A 243 -3.72 18.59 17.00
CA GLU A 243 -5.12 18.47 16.63
C GLU A 243 -5.60 19.69 15.86
N VAL A 244 -6.62 19.52 15.01
CA VAL A 244 -7.21 20.64 14.26
C VAL A 244 -8.71 20.70 14.47
N ILE A 245 -9.21 21.87 14.87
CA ILE A 245 -10.64 22.19 14.88
C ILE A 245 -10.92 23.08 13.66
N SER A 246 -11.56 22.50 12.66
CA SER A 246 -11.98 23.19 11.45
C SER A 246 -13.40 23.73 11.64
N LEU A 247 -13.54 25.03 11.97
CA LEU A 247 -14.82 25.69 12.20
C LEU A 247 -15.38 26.27 10.90
N ALA A 248 -16.47 25.72 10.39
CA ALA A 248 -17.04 26.03 9.09
C ALA A 248 -15.94 26.05 7.99
N GLY A 249 -14.95 25.20 8.13
CA GLY A 249 -13.71 25.26 7.37
C GLY A 249 -13.83 24.72 5.96
N VAL A 250 -13.10 25.34 5.04
CA VAL A 250 -12.84 24.76 3.72
C VAL A 250 -11.63 23.85 3.88
N VAL A 251 -11.77 22.58 3.60
CA VAL A 251 -10.72 21.56 3.75
C VAL A 251 -10.64 20.71 2.50
N SER A 252 -9.46 20.61 1.91
CA SER A 252 -9.22 19.90 0.64
C SER A 252 -9.25 18.37 0.76
N GLY A 253 -8.98 17.83 1.93
CA GLY A 253 -8.80 16.40 2.13
C GLY A 253 -7.49 15.86 1.54
N ASN A 254 -6.47 16.70 1.43
CA ASN A 254 -5.13 16.31 1.00
C ASN A 254 -4.36 15.56 2.11
N ASN A 255 -3.08 15.35 1.84
CA ASN A 255 -2.18 14.53 2.65
C ASN A 255 -2.01 15.04 4.10
N GLU A 256 -2.24 16.32 4.33
CA GLU A 256 -2.10 16.94 5.65
C GLU A 256 -3.09 16.38 6.68
N VAL A 257 -4.25 15.92 6.22
CA VAL A 257 -5.31 15.38 7.10
C VAL A 257 -4.87 14.16 7.89
N ALA A 258 -4.02 13.32 7.32
CA ALA A 258 -3.53 12.13 8.01
C ALA A 258 -2.30 12.40 8.90
N GLN A 259 -1.83 13.63 8.96
CA GLN A 259 -0.74 14.03 9.88
C GLN A 259 -1.25 14.67 11.19
N VAL A 260 -2.55 14.93 11.31
CA VAL A 260 -3.15 15.38 12.56
C VAL A 260 -3.45 14.20 13.47
N GLU A 261 -3.40 14.39 14.77
CA GLU A 261 -3.88 13.39 15.72
C GLU A 261 -5.39 13.21 15.59
N HIS A 262 -6.09 14.34 15.42
CA HIS A 262 -7.54 14.35 15.17
C HIS A 262 -7.98 15.63 14.46
N LEU A 263 -8.91 15.50 13.51
CA LEU A 263 -9.58 16.62 12.84
C LEU A 263 -11.04 16.71 13.28
N TYR A 264 -11.38 17.73 14.06
CA TYR A 264 -12.77 18.06 14.38
C TYR A 264 -13.32 19.03 13.32
N HIS A 265 -14.19 18.54 12.44
CA HIS A 265 -14.79 19.35 11.37
C HIS A 265 -16.20 19.81 11.76
N LEU A 266 -16.30 21.04 12.25
CA LEU A 266 -17.54 21.64 12.73
C LEU A 266 -18.28 22.35 11.60
N VAL A 267 -19.47 21.87 11.22
CA VAL A 267 -20.20 22.35 10.06
C VAL A 267 -21.67 22.62 10.38
N GLY A 268 -22.19 23.73 9.90
CA GLY A 268 -23.61 24.05 9.97
C GLY A 268 -24.44 23.40 8.85
N LYS A 269 -25.69 23.02 9.14
CA LYS A 269 -26.58 22.43 8.13
C LYS A 269 -26.95 23.40 6.99
N GLN A 270 -26.91 24.71 7.24
CA GLN A 270 -27.17 25.75 6.24
C GLN A 270 -25.91 26.31 5.60
N ASP A 271 -24.74 25.76 5.92
CA ASP A 271 -23.46 26.18 5.36
C ASP A 271 -23.31 25.73 3.90
N ARG A 272 -23.56 26.66 2.97
CA ARG A 272 -23.44 26.41 1.52
C ARG A 272 -21.98 26.16 1.10
N VAL A 273 -21.03 26.82 1.73
CA VAL A 273 -19.59 26.69 1.41
C VAL A 273 -19.13 25.27 1.78
N ALA A 274 -19.48 24.80 2.96
CA ALA A 274 -19.14 23.44 3.38
C ALA A 274 -19.79 22.36 2.49
N ARG A 275 -21.01 22.61 1.96
CA ARG A 275 -21.68 21.70 1.01
C ARG A 275 -21.02 21.67 -0.36
N LEU A 276 -20.49 22.81 -0.83
CA LEU A 276 -19.81 22.91 -2.12
C LEU A 276 -18.36 22.42 -2.05
N THR A 277 -17.73 22.43 -0.89
CA THR A 277 -16.34 21.99 -0.70
C THR A 277 -16.07 20.59 -1.25
N PRO A 278 -16.90 19.55 -1.05
CA PRO A 278 -16.67 18.24 -1.66
C PRO A 278 -16.71 18.23 -3.18
N LEU A 279 -17.50 19.11 -3.80
CA LEU A 279 -17.54 19.25 -5.28
C LEU A 279 -16.24 19.81 -5.82
N LEU A 280 -15.63 20.77 -5.12
CA LEU A 280 -14.38 21.41 -5.51
C LEU A 280 -13.15 20.51 -5.28
N PHE A 281 -13.25 19.57 -4.34
CA PHE A 281 -12.14 18.70 -3.96
C PHE A 281 -12.47 17.22 -4.18
N PRO A 282 -12.12 16.66 -5.35
CA PRO A 282 -12.43 15.27 -5.71
C PRO A 282 -11.96 14.24 -4.66
N ARG A 283 -10.87 14.51 -3.94
CA ARG A 283 -10.37 13.63 -2.88
C ARG A 283 -11.35 13.43 -1.72
N ARG A 284 -12.35 14.28 -1.61
CA ARG A 284 -13.44 14.14 -0.63
C ARG A 284 -14.64 13.34 -1.15
N TRP A 285 -14.65 12.95 -2.41
CA TRP A 285 -15.72 12.15 -2.98
C TRP A 285 -15.72 10.76 -2.36
N SER A 286 -16.87 10.31 -1.92
CA SER A 286 -17.02 8.99 -1.30
C SER A 286 -16.68 7.82 -2.23
N ILE A 287 -16.76 8.04 -3.54
CA ILE A 287 -16.35 7.07 -4.56
C ILE A 287 -14.84 6.81 -4.54
N LEU A 288 -14.04 7.78 -4.06
CA LEU A 288 -12.60 7.65 -3.91
C LEU A 288 -12.26 7.14 -2.49
N SER A 289 -12.70 5.92 -2.16
CA SER A 289 -12.52 5.31 -0.84
C SER A 289 -11.05 5.27 -0.37
N TRP A 290 -10.10 5.28 -1.31
CA TRP A 290 -8.66 5.30 -1.05
C TRP A 290 -8.06 6.70 -0.83
N SER A 291 -8.85 7.76 -0.89
CA SER A 291 -8.35 9.09 -0.61
C SER A 291 -8.02 9.26 0.88
N ASN A 292 -7.02 10.09 1.18
CA ASN A 292 -6.60 10.37 2.55
C ASN A 292 -7.76 10.83 3.45
N TRP A 293 -8.67 11.61 2.87
CA TRP A 293 -9.88 12.05 3.56
C TRP A 293 -10.81 10.90 3.95
N ASN A 294 -11.13 10.03 3.00
CA ASN A 294 -12.03 8.92 3.26
C ASN A 294 -11.39 7.85 4.16
N LEU A 295 -10.08 7.67 4.04
CA LEU A 295 -9.32 6.81 4.93
C LEU A 295 -9.28 7.37 6.35
N ALA A 296 -8.92 8.63 6.55
CA ALA A 296 -8.93 9.28 7.86
C ALA A 296 -10.35 9.26 8.48
N LYS A 297 -11.37 9.44 7.64
CA LYS A 297 -12.77 9.32 8.08
C LYS A 297 -13.11 7.89 8.52
N SER A 298 -12.69 6.87 7.77
CA SER A 298 -12.95 5.46 8.12
C SER A 298 -12.22 5.03 9.40
N ARG A 299 -11.12 5.68 9.75
CA ARG A 299 -10.33 5.43 10.97
C ARG A 299 -10.87 6.17 12.20
N GLY A 300 -11.86 7.03 12.01
CA GLY A 300 -12.32 7.89 13.08
C GLY A 300 -11.36 9.04 13.44
N GLU A 301 -10.38 9.34 12.58
CA GLU A 301 -9.47 10.48 12.74
C GLU A 301 -10.13 11.81 12.38
N ILE A 302 -11.29 11.77 11.72
CA ILE A 302 -12.11 12.93 11.40
C ILE A 302 -13.46 12.81 12.09
N SER A 303 -13.76 13.76 12.95
CA SER A 303 -15.08 13.91 13.56
C SER A 303 -15.86 15.01 12.87
N TYR A 304 -17.00 14.64 12.24
CA TYR A 304 -17.95 15.63 11.73
C TYR A 304 -18.92 16.04 12.83
N ILE A 305 -18.91 17.31 13.19
CA ILE A 305 -19.77 17.85 14.26
C ILE A 305 -20.74 18.85 13.67
N SER A 306 -22.03 18.60 13.80
CA SER A 306 -23.06 19.51 13.35
C SER A 306 -23.26 20.65 14.35
N LEU A 307 -23.18 21.89 13.84
CA LEU A 307 -23.51 23.09 14.59
C LEU A 307 -25.02 23.37 14.62
N GLY A 308 -25.86 22.53 14.00
CA GLY A 308 -27.29 22.78 13.82
C GLY A 308 -27.60 23.64 12.60
N GLU A 309 -28.68 24.40 12.62
CA GLU A 309 -29.15 25.24 11.50
C GLU A 309 -28.32 26.54 11.38
N VAL A 310 -26.99 26.35 11.28
CA VAL A 310 -25.99 27.44 11.20
C VAL A 310 -25.52 27.55 9.74
N GLY A 311 -25.37 28.79 9.24
CA GLY A 311 -24.83 29.13 7.94
C GLY A 311 -23.30 29.33 7.94
N HIS A 312 -22.77 29.90 6.85
CA HIS A 312 -21.34 30.17 6.71
C HIS A 312 -20.97 31.62 6.98
N ASP A 313 -21.83 32.53 6.54
CA ASP A 313 -21.56 33.97 6.50
C ASP A 313 -21.67 34.64 7.86
N SER A 314 -21.32 35.95 7.89
CA SER A 314 -21.27 36.73 9.12
C SER A 314 -22.62 36.88 9.81
N LYS A 315 -23.73 36.81 9.11
CA LYS A 315 -25.07 37.05 9.70
C LYS A 315 -25.77 35.80 10.20
N THR A 316 -25.35 34.61 9.73
CA THR A 316 -25.93 33.33 10.11
C THR A 316 -24.87 32.29 10.47
N GLY A 317 -23.62 32.68 10.50
CA GLY A 317 -22.49 31.81 10.72
C GLY A 317 -22.26 31.39 12.17
N PRO A 318 -21.24 30.59 12.43
CA PRO A 318 -20.99 29.99 13.74
C PRO A 318 -20.56 31.00 14.83
N LEU A 319 -20.11 32.18 14.42
CA LEU A 319 -19.67 33.24 15.34
C LEU A 319 -20.75 34.33 15.59
N ASP A 320 -21.97 34.12 15.07
CA ASP A 320 -23.06 35.07 15.27
C ASP A 320 -23.74 34.89 16.64
N ASP A 321 -23.73 35.97 17.44
CA ASP A 321 -24.35 36.00 18.76
C ASP A 321 -25.83 36.42 18.71
N ASN A 322 -26.30 36.97 17.60
CA ASN A 322 -27.69 37.41 17.43
C ASN A 322 -28.61 36.33 16.87
N ALA A 323 -28.07 35.48 15.96
CA ALA A 323 -28.83 34.39 15.41
C ALA A 323 -29.05 33.29 16.46
N ARG A 324 -30.28 32.78 16.54
CA ARG A 324 -30.71 31.78 17.54
C ARG A 324 -31.05 30.45 16.91
N LEU A 325 -30.64 29.39 17.57
CA LEU A 325 -31.08 28.01 17.26
C LEU A 325 -32.47 27.76 17.89
N LYS A 326 -33.12 26.68 17.42
CA LYS A 326 -34.46 26.28 17.94
C LYS A 326 -34.51 26.07 19.46
N ASN A 327 -33.38 25.78 20.10
CA ASN A 327 -33.24 25.60 21.55
C ASN A 327 -32.98 26.91 22.29
N GLY A 328 -33.03 28.07 21.62
CA GLY A 328 -32.85 29.40 22.20
C GLY A 328 -31.39 29.85 22.37
N SER A 329 -30.39 28.97 22.24
CA SER A 329 -28.98 29.35 22.30
C SER A 329 -28.53 30.12 21.05
N SER A 330 -27.59 31.07 21.18
CA SER A 330 -27.01 31.74 20.02
C SER A 330 -26.07 30.78 19.25
N HIS A 331 -25.82 31.09 17.98
CA HIS A 331 -24.85 30.33 17.20
C HIS A 331 -23.45 30.35 17.85
N LEU A 332 -23.05 31.52 18.38
CA LEU A 332 -21.80 31.67 19.10
C LEU A 332 -21.74 30.80 20.38
N GLU A 333 -22.80 30.79 21.19
CA GLU A 333 -22.86 29.96 22.41
C GLU A 333 -22.79 28.49 22.10
N GLN A 334 -23.47 28.05 21.05
CA GLN A 334 -23.41 26.65 20.59
C GLN A 334 -21.99 26.26 20.13
N THR A 335 -21.35 27.12 19.35
CA THR A 335 -19.99 26.94 18.86
C THR A 335 -18.98 26.85 19.99
N LEU A 336 -19.04 27.81 20.92
CA LEU A 336 -18.17 27.83 22.12
C LEU A 336 -18.34 26.58 22.98
N ARG A 337 -19.59 26.17 23.23
CA ARG A 337 -19.89 24.97 24.00
C ARG A 337 -19.24 23.72 23.39
N ILE A 338 -19.31 23.57 22.06
CA ILE A 338 -18.72 22.44 21.38
C ILE A 338 -17.18 22.50 21.43
N ILE A 339 -16.60 23.64 21.11
CA ILE A 339 -15.14 23.83 21.14
C ILE A 339 -14.57 23.62 22.54
N LEU A 340 -15.18 24.19 23.57
CA LEU A 340 -14.74 23.98 24.94
C LEU A 340 -14.80 22.53 25.36
N ARG A 341 -15.84 21.78 24.97
CA ARG A 341 -15.93 20.33 25.22
C ARG A 341 -14.76 19.55 24.57
N ILE A 342 -14.37 19.93 23.37
CA ILE A 342 -13.23 19.32 22.69
C ILE A 342 -11.93 19.66 23.45
N LEU A 343 -11.77 20.91 23.82
CA LEU A 343 -10.54 21.39 24.43
C LEU A 343 -10.37 20.93 25.90
N THR A 344 -11.44 20.81 26.67
CA THR A 344 -11.34 20.54 28.13
C THR A 344 -11.27 19.06 28.48
N ARG A 345 -11.57 18.13 27.55
CA ARG A 345 -11.52 16.67 27.74
C ARG A 345 -11.78 16.26 29.20
N VAL A 346 -13.04 16.35 29.63
CA VAL A 346 -13.41 15.78 30.94
C VAL A 346 -13.21 14.27 30.84
N ASP A 347 -12.36 13.70 31.65
CA ASP A 347 -12.01 12.28 31.66
C ASP A 347 -13.26 11.40 31.60
N GLY A 348 -13.34 10.51 30.61
CA GLY A 348 -14.45 9.58 30.41
C GLY A 348 -15.62 10.12 29.57
N TYR A 349 -15.57 11.33 29.06
CA TYR A 349 -16.63 11.91 28.24
C TYR A 349 -16.34 11.69 26.73
N GLU A 350 -17.10 10.78 26.11
CA GLU A 350 -17.23 10.76 24.66
C GLU A 350 -18.02 12.02 24.21
N PRO A 351 -17.49 12.86 23.29
CA PRO A 351 -18.05 14.19 23.02
C PRO A 351 -19.40 14.20 22.29
N TYR A 352 -20.14 13.08 22.21
CA TYR A 352 -21.34 12.99 21.38
C TYR A 352 -22.58 12.40 22.09
N PRO A 353 -23.74 13.05 21.95
CA PRO A 353 -25.03 12.42 22.22
C PRO A 353 -25.28 11.27 21.23
N ALA A 354 -25.96 10.22 21.65
CA ALA A 354 -26.27 9.02 20.87
C ALA A 354 -26.90 9.29 19.46
N ALA A 355 -27.61 10.42 19.29
CA ALA A 355 -28.18 10.83 18.01
C ALA A 355 -27.15 11.29 16.96
N VAL A 356 -25.90 11.60 17.36
CA VAL A 356 -24.83 11.93 16.42
C VAL A 356 -24.01 10.69 16.05
N ARG A 357 -24.13 9.61 16.85
CA ARG A 357 -23.56 8.29 16.53
C ARG A 357 -24.14 7.69 15.23
N GLU A 358 -25.39 7.99 14.88
CA GLU A 358 -25.98 7.48 13.61
C GLU A 358 -25.30 8.04 12.35
N TYR A 359 -24.61 9.19 12.45
CA TYR A 359 -23.88 9.78 11.31
C TYR A 359 -22.38 9.48 11.32
N THR A 360 -21.83 8.98 12.45
CA THR A 360 -20.40 8.75 12.61
C THR A 360 -20.02 7.32 12.99
N SER A 361 -20.99 6.44 13.24
CA SER A 361 -20.74 5.04 13.50
C SER A 361 -20.63 4.24 12.18
N THR A 362 -19.69 4.55 11.33
CA THR A 362 -18.97 3.42 10.75
C THR A 362 -18.16 2.83 11.90
N LYS A 363 -18.56 1.67 12.43
CA LYS A 363 -17.71 0.85 13.29
C LYS A 363 -16.29 0.99 12.75
N ARG A 364 -15.32 1.32 13.62
CA ARG A 364 -13.91 1.18 13.27
C ARG A 364 -13.77 -0.23 12.73
N VAL A 365 -13.64 -0.36 11.44
CA VAL A 365 -13.44 -1.66 10.81
C VAL A 365 -12.06 -2.06 11.29
N GLU A 366 -11.97 -3.11 12.10
CA GLU A 366 -10.69 -3.66 12.50
C GLU A 366 -9.87 -3.90 11.23
N SER A 367 -8.66 -3.39 11.19
CA SER A 367 -7.79 -3.61 10.06
C SER A 367 -7.42 -5.10 9.99
N ASP A 368 -7.13 -5.61 8.80
CA ASP A 368 -6.62 -6.98 8.66
C ASP A 368 -5.35 -7.19 9.50
N TYR A 369 -4.58 -6.13 9.71
CA TYR A 369 -3.42 -6.11 10.59
C TYR A 369 -3.78 -6.35 12.08
N GLU A 370 -4.84 -5.72 12.59
CA GLU A 370 -5.32 -5.99 13.96
C GLU A 370 -5.84 -7.42 14.10
N ASN A 371 -6.51 -7.93 13.07
CA ASN A 371 -6.93 -9.33 13.00
C ASN A 371 -5.72 -10.29 12.98
N TYR A 372 -4.66 -9.93 12.24
CA TYR A 372 -3.41 -10.67 12.26
C TYR A 372 -2.81 -10.78 13.66
N VAL A 373 -2.69 -9.65 14.37
CA VAL A 373 -2.13 -9.60 15.73
C VAL A 373 -2.95 -10.43 16.71
N LYS A 374 -4.28 -10.40 16.58
CA LYS A 374 -5.22 -11.14 17.44
C LYS A 374 -5.30 -12.63 17.11
N ALA A 375 -4.90 -13.04 15.92
CA ALA A 375 -5.02 -14.43 15.48
C ALA A 375 -4.24 -15.37 16.38
N LYS A 376 -4.87 -16.46 16.81
CA LYS A 376 -4.25 -17.49 17.67
C LYS A 376 -2.97 -18.05 17.05
N PHE A 377 -2.90 -18.13 15.73
CA PHE A 377 -1.72 -18.58 15.00
C PHE A 377 -0.44 -17.81 15.32
N ASN A 378 -0.55 -16.56 15.71
CA ASN A 378 0.60 -15.66 15.93
C ASN A 378 1.02 -15.61 17.41
N GLN A 379 0.42 -16.44 18.25
CA GLN A 379 0.84 -16.53 19.64
C GLN A 379 2.09 -17.40 19.79
N PRO A 380 3.10 -16.98 20.57
CA PRO A 380 4.35 -17.72 20.75
C PRO A 380 4.16 -19.16 21.23
N SER A 381 3.10 -19.43 21.99
CA SER A 381 2.77 -20.76 22.51
C SER A 381 2.53 -21.82 21.42
N TYR A 382 2.15 -21.41 20.22
CA TYR A 382 1.99 -22.31 19.07
C TYR A 382 3.30 -22.52 18.28
N TYR A 383 4.35 -21.76 18.61
CA TYR A 383 5.65 -21.82 17.92
C TYR A 383 6.83 -21.82 18.89
N PRO A 384 6.92 -22.78 19.82
CA PRO A 384 8.05 -22.86 20.72
C PRO A 384 9.34 -23.02 19.94
N VAL A 385 10.40 -22.34 20.36
CA VAL A 385 11.72 -22.38 19.69
C VAL A 385 12.24 -23.82 19.65
N GLN A 386 12.19 -24.50 20.81
CA GLN A 386 12.55 -25.89 20.88
C GLN A 386 11.26 -26.75 20.81
N SER A 387 11.09 -27.42 19.68
CA SER A 387 10.03 -28.41 19.53
C SER A 387 10.66 -29.76 19.18
N SER A 388 10.33 -30.80 19.95
CA SER A 388 10.67 -32.16 19.55
C SER A 388 9.96 -32.50 18.27
N TYR A 389 10.68 -33.01 17.30
CA TYR A 389 10.07 -33.57 16.09
C TYR A 389 10.18 -35.10 16.15
N SER A 390 9.20 -35.76 15.57
CA SER A 390 9.21 -37.20 15.37
C SER A 390 9.56 -37.54 13.92
N PRO A 391 9.96 -38.75 13.59
CA PRO A 391 10.37 -39.12 12.25
C PRO A 391 9.31 -38.86 11.14
N GLU A 392 8.05 -38.76 11.54
CA GLU A 392 6.92 -38.47 10.63
C GLU A 392 6.87 -37.02 10.17
N TYR A 393 7.55 -36.10 10.88
CA TYR A 393 7.57 -34.70 10.60
C TYR A 393 8.99 -34.23 10.16
N LEU A 394 9.13 -33.79 8.95
CA LEU A 394 10.40 -33.32 8.38
C LEU A 394 10.54 -31.80 8.45
N PRO A 395 11.74 -31.25 8.62
CA PRO A 395 11.95 -29.83 8.57
C PRO A 395 11.67 -29.28 7.17
N VAL A 396 11.08 -28.09 7.09
CA VAL A 396 10.73 -27.42 5.81
C VAL A 396 11.97 -27.00 5.03
N ALA A 397 13.04 -26.67 5.74
CA ALA A 397 14.32 -26.28 5.20
C ALA A 397 15.47 -26.66 6.16
N GLU A 398 16.69 -26.70 5.65
CA GLU A 398 17.90 -26.96 6.46
C GLU A 398 18.13 -25.86 7.51
N TRP A 399 18.05 -24.59 7.07
CA TRP A 399 18.09 -23.43 7.96
C TRP A 399 16.72 -22.80 8.03
N LEU A 400 16.12 -22.76 9.19
CA LEU A 400 14.85 -22.08 9.44
C LEU A 400 14.82 -21.47 10.84
N GLY A 401 14.09 -20.38 10.93
CA GLY A 401 13.97 -19.65 12.18
C GLY A 401 13.16 -18.38 12.03
N ARG A 402 13.27 -17.52 13.02
CA ARG A 402 12.50 -16.30 13.16
C ARG A 402 13.41 -15.08 13.07
N LEU A 403 13.01 -14.09 12.28
CA LEU A 403 13.66 -12.78 12.26
C LEU A 403 13.27 -11.98 13.49
N ILE A 404 14.25 -11.32 14.08
CA ILE A 404 14.08 -10.42 15.23
C ILE A 404 14.70 -9.09 14.88
N LEU A 405 13.88 -8.05 14.90
CA LEU A 405 14.36 -6.68 14.75
C LEU A 405 14.96 -6.23 16.09
N PRO A 406 16.20 -5.73 16.12
CA PRO A 406 16.80 -5.18 17.33
C PRO A 406 15.94 -4.07 17.94
N ASP A 407 16.03 -3.92 19.26
CA ASP A 407 15.39 -2.80 19.96
C ASP A 407 15.93 -1.46 19.48
N VAL A 408 15.18 -0.39 19.70
CA VAL A 408 15.50 0.96 19.18
C VAL A 408 16.89 1.42 19.60
N THR A 409 17.32 1.09 20.81
CA THR A 409 18.64 1.41 21.36
C THR A 409 19.76 0.65 20.67
N ASP A 410 19.49 -0.54 20.18
CA ASP A 410 20.48 -1.46 19.61
C ASP A 410 20.54 -1.38 18.07
N ARG A 411 19.68 -0.55 17.45
CA ARG A 411 19.60 -0.36 15.99
C ARG A 411 20.75 0.47 15.40
N ILE A 412 21.93 0.44 16.01
CA ILE A 412 23.14 1.12 15.52
C ILE A 412 23.84 0.25 14.48
N VAL A 413 23.57 -1.03 14.46
CA VAL A 413 24.26 -2.05 13.65
C VAL A 413 23.41 -2.40 12.43
N ASN A 414 24.03 -2.56 11.27
CA ASN A 414 23.38 -3.04 10.07
C ASN A 414 23.09 -4.53 10.20
N GLY A 415 21.80 -4.92 10.16
CA GLY A 415 21.36 -6.31 10.20
C GLY A 415 20.30 -6.57 11.25
N VAL A 416 19.93 -7.82 11.39
CA VAL A 416 18.89 -8.30 12.28
C VAL A 416 19.36 -9.54 13.03
N TYR A 417 18.64 -9.93 14.07
CA TYR A 417 18.88 -11.23 14.72
C TYR A 417 18.02 -12.30 14.05
N PHE A 418 18.57 -13.50 14.04
CA PHE A 418 17.89 -14.71 13.59
C PHE A 418 17.86 -15.71 14.73
N GLU A 419 16.69 -16.01 15.23
CA GLU A 419 16.51 -17.07 16.24
C GLU A 419 16.45 -18.41 15.51
N VAL A 420 17.48 -19.21 15.71
CA VAL A 420 17.66 -20.49 15.00
C VAL A 420 16.69 -21.55 15.54
N HIS A 421 15.76 -22.01 14.72
CA HIS A 421 14.82 -23.08 15.08
C HIS A 421 15.23 -24.44 14.51
N HIS A 422 15.93 -24.49 13.39
CA HIS A 422 16.55 -25.67 12.83
C HIS A 422 17.83 -25.28 12.09
N ALA A 423 18.83 -26.17 12.10
CA ALA A 423 20.10 -26.02 11.44
C ALA A 423 20.62 -27.38 10.94
N PRO A 424 21.49 -27.40 9.88
CA PRO A 424 22.18 -28.60 9.42
C PRO A 424 22.99 -29.27 10.53
N LYS A 425 23.30 -30.54 10.33
CA LYS A 425 24.05 -31.33 11.35
C LYS A 425 25.28 -30.62 11.94
N PRO A 426 26.19 -29.96 11.16
CA PRO A 426 27.37 -29.30 11.73
C PRO A 426 27.07 -28.10 12.63
N HIS A 427 25.86 -27.56 12.59
CA HIS A 427 25.45 -26.33 13.25
C HIS A 427 24.26 -26.47 14.21
N ARG A 428 23.94 -27.70 14.61
CA ARG A 428 22.82 -28.00 15.55
C ARG A 428 23.00 -27.35 16.92
N ASP A 429 24.25 -27.07 17.30
CA ASP A 429 24.58 -26.32 18.51
C ASP A 429 24.02 -24.89 18.55
N LEU A 430 23.60 -24.36 17.40
CA LEU A 430 23.01 -23.04 17.27
C LEU A 430 21.49 -23.05 17.49
N ILE A 431 20.83 -24.20 17.49
CA ILE A 431 19.38 -24.28 17.68
C ILE A 431 19.02 -23.71 19.06
N GLY A 432 18.07 -22.78 19.09
CA GLY A 432 17.63 -22.05 20.26
C GLY A 432 18.46 -20.79 20.57
N LYS A 433 19.54 -20.55 19.83
CA LYS A 433 20.35 -19.33 19.98
C LYS A 433 19.91 -18.25 19.00
N LYS A 434 20.19 -17.00 19.37
CA LYS A 434 20.09 -15.84 18.48
C LYS A 434 21.46 -15.61 17.83
N ALA A 435 21.50 -15.73 16.52
CA ALA A 435 22.67 -15.39 15.69
C ALA A 435 22.40 -14.05 14.98
N TYR A 436 23.46 -13.31 14.71
CA TYR A 436 23.36 -12.09 13.91
C TYR A 436 23.23 -12.45 12.43
N LEU A 437 22.17 -12.03 11.77
CA LEU A 437 21.95 -12.27 10.35
C LEU A 437 22.36 -11.02 9.56
N ARG A 438 23.27 -11.16 8.64
CA ARG A 438 23.75 -10.08 7.80
C ARG A 438 23.98 -10.55 6.36
N TRP A 439 24.13 -9.57 5.47
CA TRP A 439 24.53 -9.85 4.11
C TRP A 439 26.02 -10.15 4.04
N SER A 440 26.41 -11.10 3.16
CA SER A 440 27.79 -11.44 2.88
C SER A 440 28.59 -10.21 2.41
N ASP A 441 29.85 -10.13 2.81
CA ASP A 441 30.77 -9.04 2.43
C ASP A 441 31.26 -9.14 0.96
N ARG A 442 30.76 -10.08 0.20
CA ARG A 442 31.06 -10.20 -1.24
C ARG A 442 30.71 -8.91 -1.99
N PRO A 443 31.58 -8.44 -2.93
CA PRO A 443 31.38 -7.18 -3.63
C PRO A 443 30.04 -7.08 -4.39
N ASP A 444 29.58 -8.18 -5.02
CA ASP A 444 28.31 -8.26 -5.74
C ASP A 444 27.10 -8.09 -4.79
N ILE A 445 27.18 -8.67 -3.61
CA ILE A 445 26.14 -8.58 -2.57
C ILE A 445 26.13 -7.17 -1.97
N GLN A 446 27.30 -6.60 -1.66
CA GLN A 446 27.37 -5.23 -1.14
C GLN A 446 26.89 -4.19 -2.17
N ALA A 447 27.15 -4.41 -3.46
CA ALA A 447 26.59 -3.58 -4.52
C ALA A 447 25.06 -3.64 -4.53
N TYR A 448 24.46 -4.83 -4.38
CA TYR A 448 23.02 -5.01 -4.23
C TYR A 448 22.46 -4.25 -3.01
N ILE A 449 23.09 -4.40 -1.85
CA ILE A 449 22.64 -3.76 -0.61
C ILE A 449 22.67 -2.24 -0.73
N ASN A 450 23.72 -1.68 -1.32
CA ASN A 450 23.83 -0.24 -1.55
C ASN A 450 22.75 0.31 -2.49
N GLN A 451 22.28 -0.50 -3.45
CA GLN A 451 21.20 -0.11 -4.34
C GLN A 451 19.81 -0.12 -3.68
N VAL A 452 19.62 -0.93 -2.65
CA VAL A 452 18.33 -1.05 -1.94
C VAL A 452 18.33 -0.38 -0.57
N LYS A 453 19.48 0.07 -0.08
CA LYS A 453 19.58 0.85 1.15
C LYS A 453 19.02 2.23 0.93
N ILE A 454 18.00 2.62 1.69
CA ILE A 454 17.36 3.91 1.53
C ILE A 454 17.22 4.62 2.88
N ARG A 455 17.23 5.96 2.83
CA ARG A 455 16.84 6.78 3.97
C ARG A 455 15.31 6.79 4.07
N ILE A 456 14.79 6.34 5.20
CA ILE A 456 13.36 6.34 5.47
C ILE A 456 12.99 7.65 6.16
N ASP A 457 12.12 8.41 5.50
CA ASP A 457 11.27 9.40 6.13
C ASP A 457 9.86 8.82 6.06
N PHE A 458 9.33 8.29 7.20
CA PHE A 458 7.99 7.73 7.24
C PHE A 458 7.00 8.78 6.78
N SER A 459 6.51 8.57 5.57
CA SER A 459 5.52 9.44 4.97
C SER A 459 4.14 9.11 5.51
N GLN A 460 3.21 10.00 5.25
CA GLN A 460 1.81 9.76 5.52
C GLN A 460 1.27 8.47 4.86
N GLN A 461 1.77 8.08 3.69
CA GLN A 461 1.42 6.81 3.07
C GLN A 461 1.78 5.60 3.92
N ALA A 462 2.80 5.71 4.74
CA ALA A 462 3.13 4.69 5.72
C ALA A 462 1.97 4.46 6.71
N TYR A 463 1.42 5.53 7.25
CA TYR A 463 0.29 5.47 8.16
C TYR A 463 -0.99 4.99 7.47
N GLU A 464 -1.24 5.43 6.24
CA GLU A 464 -2.36 4.96 5.42
C GLU A 464 -2.29 3.47 5.15
N SER A 465 -1.14 2.97 4.77
CA SER A 465 -0.89 1.55 4.55
C SER A 465 -1.17 0.73 5.82
N SER A 466 -0.68 1.21 6.96
CA SER A 466 -0.92 0.56 8.25
C SER A 466 -2.40 0.45 8.58
N SER A 467 -3.15 1.51 8.32
CA SER A 467 -4.57 1.56 8.63
C SER A 467 -5.46 0.76 7.69
N GLN A 468 -4.98 0.50 6.49
CA GLN A 468 -5.64 -0.40 5.54
C GLN A 468 -5.37 -1.88 5.82
N GLY A 469 -4.64 -2.19 6.89
CA GLY A 469 -4.19 -3.54 7.19
C GLY A 469 -2.98 -3.96 6.38
N ILE A 470 -2.37 -3.04 5.66
CA ILE A 470 -1.10 -3.27 5.00
C ILE A 470 -0.01 -3.16 6.06
N ILE A 471 0.73 -4.23 6.26
CA ILE A 471 1.83 -4.25 7.22
C ILE A 471 2.97 -3.41 6.66
N HIS A 472 3.36 -2.42 7.41
CA HIS A 472 4.53 -1.63 7.10
C HIS A 472 5.45 -1.55 8.32
N PRO A 473 6.75 -1.29 8.13
CA PRO A 473 7.72 -1.33 9.19
C PRO A 473 7.68 -0.08 10.10
N THR A 474 6.56 0.21 10.76
CA THR A 474 6.48 1.30 11.76
C THR A 474 7.53 1.19 12.84
N ARG A 475 7.96 -0.04 13.15
CA ARG A 475 9.03 -0.32 14.10
C ARG A 475 10.38 0.21 13.65
N LEU A 476 10.51 0.59 12.36
CA LEU A 476 11.73 1.16 11.78
C LEU A 476 11.78 2.69 11.84
N ASN A 477 10.75 3.39 12.31
CA ASN A 477 10.63 4.85 12.20
C ASN A 477 11.73 5.65 12.94
N HIS A 478 12.51 5.02 13.81
CA HIS A 478 13.68 5.63 14.45
C HIS A 478 14.98 5.40 13.67
N TRP A 479 14.98 4.62 12.60
CA TRP A 479 16.15 4.40 11.75
C TRP A 479 16.19 5.43 10.63
N ARG A 480 17.37 5.98 10.41
CA ARG A 480 17.59 6.93 9.31
C ARG A 480 17.79 6.23 7.98
N GLN A 481 18.33 5.02 8.01
CA GLN A 481 18.56 4.19 6.83
C GLN A 481 18.14 2.76 7.15
N VAL A 482 17.51 2.09 6.18
CA VAL A 482 17.02 0.73 6.29
C VAL A 482 17.50 -0.08 5.09
N GLN A 483 17.94 -1.29 5.37
CA GLN A 483 18.29 -2.30 4.37
C GLN A 483 17.18 -3.34 4.22
N ALA A 484 17.39 -4.26 3.27
CA ALA A 484 16.43 -5.31 2.96
C ALA A 484 16.05 -6.19 4.16
N LEU A 485 17.03 -6.58 4.99
CA LEU A 485 16.79 -7.45 6.15
C LEU A 485 16.00 -6.75 7.26
N GLU A 486 16.39 -5.52 7.59
CA GLU A 486 15.68 -4.72 8.60
C GLU A 486 14.24 -4.46 8.17
N SER A 487 14.01 -4.13 6.89
CA SER A 487 12.66 -3.92 6.36
C SER A 487 11.82 -5.20 6.42
N LEU A 488 12.43 -6.35 6.18
CA LEU A 488 11.74 -7.65 6.28
C LEU A 488 11.42 -8.00 7.74
N ALA A 489 12.38 -7.85 8.66
CA ALA A 489 12.18 -8.09 10.08
C ALA A 489 11.14 -7.13 10.69
N GLY A 490 11.09 -5.88 10.23
CA GLY A 490 10.11 -4.90 10.67
C GLY A 490 8.72 -5.03 10.01
N ALA A 491 8.56 -5.91 9.02
CA ALA A 491 7.33 -6.01 8.25
C ALA A 491 6.13 -6.55 9.04
N ARG A 492 6.38 -7.30 10.12
CA ARG A 492 5.34 -7.87 10.98
C ARG A 492 5.55 -7.51 12.45
N PRO A 493 4.49 -7.45 13.26
CA PRO A 493 4.60 -7.21 14.69
C PRO A 493 5.17 -8.45 15.39
N ASN A 494 5.73 -8.24 16.59
CA ASN A 494 6.16 -9.30 17.50
C ASN A 494 7.23 -10.26 16.95
N ASP A 495 8.00 -9.83 15.92
CA ASP A 495 9.05 -10.67 15.31
C ASP A 495 8.55 -12.05 14.88
N ASP A 496 7.38 -12.11 14.27
CA ASP A 496 6.76 -13.36 13.84
C ASP A 496 7.04 -13.74 12.37
N VAL A 497 8.04 -13.10 11.77
CA VAL A 497 8.48 -13.41 10.40
C VAL A 497 9.32 -14.68 10.43
N MET A 498 8.70 -15.80 10.04
CA MET A 498 9.39 -17.08 9.88
C MET A 498 10.02 -17.18 8.49
N ILE A 499 11.29 -17.55 8.45
CA ILE A 499 12.06 -17.63 7.21
C ILE A 499 12.88 -18.92 7.11
N ALA A 500 13.14 -19.28 5.84
CA ALA A 500 14.18 -20.25 5.48
C ALA A 500 15.35 -19.52 4.79
N LEU A 501 16.57 -19.97 5.08
CA LEU A 501 17.79 -19.47 4.44
C LEU A 501 18.33 -20.53 3.48
N ALA A 502 18.73 -20.09 2.29
CA ALA A 502 19.20 -21.00 1.24
C ALA A 502 20.70 -21.30 1.30
N SER A 503 21.50 -20.27 1.44
CA SER A 503 22.98 -20.38 1.49
C SER A 503 23.45 -19.54 2.66
N VAL A 504 24.10 -20.18 3.62
CA VAL A 504 24.52 -19.56 4.86
C VAL A 504 25.98 -19.91 5.15
N ASP A 505 26.79 -18.88 5.30
CA ASP A 505 28.15 -19.00 5.82
C ASP A 505 28.12 -18.64 7.29
N VAL A 506 28.60 -19.56 8.15
CA VAL A 506 28.58 -19.39 9.60
C VAL A 506 29.91 -18.85 10.08
N VAL A 507 29.88 -17.65 10.67
CA VAL A 507 31.06 -17.04 11.33
C VAL A 507 30.83 -17.09 12.83
N ARG A 508 31.87 -17.58 13.58
CA ARG A 508 31.72 -17.84 15.02
C ARG A 508 32.40 -16.81 15.91
N GLU A 509 33.34 -16.05 15.39
CA GLU A 509 34.11 -15.06 16.15
C GLU A 509 34.01 -13.66 15.52
N PRO A 510 33.96 -12.57 16.31
CA PRO A 510 33.85 -12.54 17.79
C PRO A 510 32.42 -12.89 18.28
N ASN A 511 31.42 -12.82 17.44
CA ASN A 511 30.04 -13.16 17.71
C ASN A 511 29.51 -14.09 16.63
N ILE A 512 28.53 -14.91 16.98
CA ILE A 512 27.89 -15.79 15.99
C ILE A 512 27.14 -14.96 14.97
N SER A 513 27.56 -15.00 13.70
CA SER A 513 26.85 -14.43 12.59
C SER A 513 26.56 -15.45 11.49
N LEU A 514 25.47 -15.23 10.79
CA LEU A 514 25.05 -15.98 9.62
C LEU A 514 25.07 -15.03 8.42
N ASP A 515 25.99 -15.28 7.50
CA ASP A 515 26.19 -14.44 6.33
C ASP A 515 25.42 -15.04 5.14
N ILE A 516 24.53 -14.26 4.54
CA ILE A 516 23.67 -14.69 3.44
C ILE A 516 23.95 -13.94 2.15
N SER A 517 23.71 -14.58 1.01
CA SER A 517 23.89 -14.02 -0.33
C SER A 517 22.58 -13.85 -1.11
N ARG A 518 21.48 -14.32 -0.59
CA ARG A 518 20.15 -14.24 -1.21
C ARG A 518 19.11 -13.83 -0.18
N GLU A 519 18.04 -13.23 -0.66
CA GLU A 519 16.93 -12.84 0.19
C GLU A 519 16.32 -14.07 0.89
N PRO A 520 15.99 -13.98 2.20
CA PRO A 520 15.31 -15.05 2.92
C PRO A 520 13.95 -15.37 2.30
N ILE A 521 13.54 -16.64 2.37
CA ILE A 521 12.23 -17.09 1.91
C ILE A 521 11.28 -17.17 3.10
N LEU A 522 10.16 -16.46 3.03
CA LEU A 522 9.10 -16.54 4.01
C LEU A 522 8.42 -17.92 3.95
N ILE A 523 8.25 -18.55 5.10
CA ILE A 523 7.67 -19.89 5.22
C ILE A 523 6.52 -19.90 6.22
N THR A 524 5.67 -20.91 6.13
CA THR A 524 4.63 -21.22 7.11
C THR A 524 4.91 -22.56 7.76
N GLY A 525 5.13 -22.54 9.07
CA GLY A 525 5.48 -23.76 9.82
C GLY A 525 6.96 -24.09 9.79
N LYS A 526 7.38 -24.95 10.72
CA LYS A 526 8.77 -25.43 10.85
C LYS A 526 8.95 -26.81 10.23
N TYR A 527 7.91 -27.63 10.39
CA TYR A 527 7.89 -29.02 9.96
C TYR A 527 6.69 -29.28 9.09
N TYR A 528 6.79 -30.35 8.32
CA TYR A 528 5.69 -30.84 7.51
C TYR A 528 5.59 -32.38 7.60
N ALA A 529 4.39 -32.86 7.34
CA ALA A 529 4.11 -34.28 7.18
C ALA A 529 3.17 -34.50 5.99
N LEU A 530 3.15 -35.70 5.47
CA LEU A 530 2.19 -36.14 4.46
C LEU A 530 1.17 -37.07 5.11
N VAL A 531 -0.11 -36.65 5.06
CA VAL A 531 -1.19 -37.32 5.78
C VAL A 531 -2.48 -37.40 4.99
N THR A 532 -3.37 -38.31 5.37
CA THR A 532 -4.82 -38.23 5.11
C THR A 532 -5.53 -37.85 6.40
N VAL A 533 -6.62 -37.08 6.29
CA VAL A 533 -7.46 -36.71 7.44
C VAL A 533 -8.59 -37.73 7.56
N THR A 534 -8.64 -38.45 8.67
CA THR A 534 -9.63 -39.54 8.85
C THR A 534 -10.86 -39.07 9.61
N GLU A 535 -10.68 -38.12 10.55
CA GLU A 535 -11.78 -37.66 11.40
C GLU A 535 -11.54 -36.19 11.81
N LEU A 536 -12.62 -35.42 11.93
CA LEU A 536 -12.63 -34.04 12.44
C LEU A 536 -13.46 -33.98 13.71
N PHE A 537 -12.94 -33.37 14.77
CA PHE A 537 -13.65 -33.17 16.03
C PHE A 537 -14.12 -31.69 16.17
N PRO A 538 -15.21 -31.47 16.94
CA PRO A 538 -15.75 -30.10 17.15
C PRO A 538 -14.77 -29.12 17.83
N ASN A 539 -13.74 -29.63 18.51
CA ASN A 539 -12.73 -28.84 19.23
C ASN A 539 -11.51 -28.46 18.39
N ASP A 540 -11.69 -28.40 17.08
CA ASP A 540 -10.64 -28.05 16.10
C ASP A 540 -9.47 -29.07 16.05
N CYS A 541 -9.68 -30.26 16.56
CA CYS A 541 -8.75 -31.36 16.42
C CYS A 541 -9.14 -32.25 15.24
N ALA A 542 -8.16 -32.96 14.70
CA ALA A 542 -8.36 -33.95 13.64
C ALA A 542 -7.48 -35.16 13.88
N VAL A 543 -7.97 -36.33 13.53
CA VAL A 543 -7.12 -37.53 13.41
C VAL A 543 -6.56 -37.58 12.01
N VAL A 544 -5.26 -37.73 11.93
CA VAL A 544 -4.53 -37.87 10.66
C VAL A 544 -3.79 -39.21 10.66
N ARG A 545 -3.72 -39.79 9.45
CA ARG A 545 -2.94 -41.01 9.22
C ARG A 545 -1.77 -40.67 8.33
N HIS A 546 -0.57 -40.91 8.83
CA HIS A 546 0.67 -40.62 8.11
C HIS A 546 0.91 -41.56 6.94
N TYR A 547 1.53 -41.01 5.89
CA TYR A 547 2.05 -41.77 4.77
C TYR A 547 3.20 -42.67 5.26
N ASN A 548 3.18 -43.96 4.86
CA ASN A 548 4.21 -44.92 5.19
C ASN A 548 5.13 -45.12 3.95
N PRO A 549 6.38 -44.66 3.99
CA PRO A 549 7.30 -44.81 2.87
C PRO A 549 7.57 -46.26 2.42
N LYS A 550 7.45 -47.22 3.32
CA LYS A 550 7.70 -48.63 3.01
C LYS A 550 6.56 -49.25 2.19
N SER A 551 5.32 -49.05 2.60
CA SER A 551 4.14 -49.55 1.90
C SER A 551 3.66 -48.64 0.76
N LYS A 552 4.14 -47.41 0.72
CA LYS A 552 3.67 -46.34 -0.21
C LYS A 552 2.17 -46.04 -0.06
N GLN A 553 1.63 -46.22 1.15
CA GLN A 553 0.21 -46.02 1.46
C GLN A 553 0.04 -45.20 2.74
N PHE A 554 -1.18 -44.69 2.97
CA PHE A 554 -1.57 -44.01 4.20
C PHE A 554 -1.99 -45.00 5.29
N ASN A 555 -1.07 -45.87 5.69
CA ASN A 555 -1.24 -46.84 6.76
C ASN A 555 -0.17 -46.73 7.87
N GLY A 556 0.45 -45.54 7.95
CA GLY A 556 1.40 -45.19 8.98
C GLY A 556 0.72 -44.90 10.33
N LYS A 557 1.45 -44.29 11.22
CA LYS A 557 0.99 -43.86 12.53
C LYS A 557 -0.24 -42.95 12.42
N GLU A 558 -1.21 -43.15 13.32
CA GLU A 558 -2.25 -42.17 13.57
C GLU A 558 -1.78 -41.17 14.60
N ASP A 559 -2.13 -39.90 14.35
CA ASP A 559 -1.78 -38.81 15.24
C ASP A 559 -2.94 -37.80 15.32
N VAL A 560 -3.08 -37.14 16.47
CA VAL A 560 -4.07 -36.06 16.64
C VAL A 560 -3.38 -34.75 16.40
N VAL A 561 -3.91 -33.99 15.47
CA VAL A 561 -3.41 -32.67 15.11
C VAL A 561 -4.45 -31.58 15.41
N TYR A 562 -3.97 -30.36 15.63
CA TYR A 562 -4.83 -29.22 15.91
C TYR A 562 -4.93 -28.31 14.69
N PHE A 563 -6.16 -28.01 14.30
CA PHE A 563 -6.51 -27.03 13.25
C PHE A 563 -7.08 -25.78 13.91
N PRO A 564 -6.27 -24.78 14.32
CA PRO A 564 -6.77 -23.59 14.99
C PRO A 564 -7.90 -22.91 14.22
N GLN A 565 -8.85 -22.33 14.96
CA GLN A 565 -9.93 -21.54 14.38
C GLN A 565 -9.36 -20.33 13.65
N LEU A 566 -9.93 -20.02 12.50
CA LEU A 566 -9.58 -18.90 11.68
C LEU A 566 -10.37 -17.66 12.09
N VAL A 567 -9.74 -16.52 11.95
CA VAL A 567 -10.40 -15.20 12.04
C VAL A 567 -10.81 -14.80 10.63
N PRO A 568 -12.10 -14.51 10.39
CA PRO A 568 -12.54 -14.04 9.08
C PRO A 568 -11.90 -12.68 8.76
N ASP A 569 -11.73 -12.42 7.47
CA ASP A 569 -11.30 -11.10 6.99
C ASP A 569 -12.43 -10.06 7.19
N ARG A 570 -12.17 -8.79 6.82
CA ARG A 570 -13.13 -7.70 6.91
C ARG A 570 -14.44 -7.93 6.13
N ASN A 571 -14.44 -8.82 5.15
CA ASN A 571 -15.62 -9.21 4.37
C ASN A 571 -16.31 -10.44 4.94
N GLY A 572 -15.82 -10.98 6.06
CA GLY A 572 -16.32 -12.20 6.68
C GLY A 572 -15.89 -13.47 5.98
N VAL A 573 -14.87 -13.44 5.11
CA VAL A 573 -14.34 -14.61 4.38
C VAL A 573 -13.25 -15.28 5.19
N LEU A 574 -13.30 -16.63 5.25
CA LEU A 574 -12.26 -17.47 5.84
C LEU A 574 -11.30 -17.96 4.74
N SER A 575 -10.00 -17.86 4.99
CA SER A 575 -8.98 -18.20 3.99
C SER A 575 -8.92 -19.70 3.64
N ALA A 576 -8.89 -20.58 4.64
CA ALA A 576 -8.95 -22.02 4.42
C ALA A 576 -9.40 -22.76 5.68
N THR A 577 -10.59 -23.35 5.67
CA THR A 577 -11.13 -24.10 6.80
C THR A 577 -10.68 -25.57 6.78
N ALA A 578 -10.91 -26.30 7.85
CA ALA A 578 -10.78 -27.75 7.85
C ALA A 578 -12.09 -28.46 7.40
N ASN A 579 -13.19 -27.71 7.24
CA ASN A 579 -14.47 -28.29 6.88
C ASN A 579 -14.39 -29.06 5.57
N LYS A 580 -15.03 -30.21 5.52
CA LYS A 580 -15.08 -31.11 4.35
C LYS A 580 -13.74 -31.59 3.83
N ILE A 581 -12.65 -31.44 4.55
CA ILE A 581 -11.34 -31.95 4.11
C ILE A 581 -11.33 -33.47 4.04
N THR A 582 -12.08 -34.16 4.95
CA THR A 582 -12.26 -35.61 4.95
C THR A 582 -13.05 -36.13 3.76
N GLU A 583 -14.02 -35.31 3.25
CA GLU A 583 -14.87 -35.64 2.11
C GLU A 583 -14.23 -35.25 0.77
N SER A 584 -13.15 -34.47 0.79
CA SER A 584 -12.46 -33.99 -0.41
C SER A 584 -11.88 -35.18 -1.20
N PRO A 585 -12.08 -35.24 -2.52
CA PRO A 585 -11.41 -36.23 -3.36
C PRO A 585 -9.88 -36.24 -3.21
N LEU A 586 -9.31 -35.08 -2.86
CA LEU A 586 -7.88 -34.88 -2.66
C LEU A 586 -7.37 -35.58 -1.39
N ASN A 587 -8.24 -35.90 -0.45
CA ASN A 587 -7.87 -36.60 0.78
C ASN A 587 -7.32 -37.99 0.51
N SER A 588 -7.78 -38.66 -0.54
CA SER A 588 -7.27 -39.98 -0.93
C SER A 588 -5.82 -39.94 -1.45
N THR A 589 -5.41 -38.83 -2.05
CA THR A 589 -4.04 -38.61 -2.52
C THR A 589 -3.13 -38.00 -1.44
N GLY A 590 -3.74 -37.46 -0.39
CA GLY A 590 -3.09 -36.92 0.79
C GLY A 590 -2.83 -35.43 0.74
N TRP A 591 -2.58 -34.91 1.93
CA TRP A 591 -2.28 -33.52 2.21
C TRP A 591 -0.90 -33.39 2.85
N TYR A 592 -0.10 -32.46 2.36
CA TYR A 592 1.01 -31.94 3.14
C TYR A 592 0.45 -30.96 4.17
N ILE A 593 0.69 -31.25 5.45
CA ILE A 593 0.36 -30.35 6.57
C ILE A 593 1.65 -29.71 7.08
N TYR A 594 1.63 -28.41 7.27
CA TYR A 594 2.77 -27.61 7.74
C TYR A 594 2.45 -26.96 9.07
N GLY A 595 3.42 -26.95 10.00
CA GLY A 595 3.19 -26.38 11.31
C GLY A 595 4.35 -26.63 12.27
N ALA A 596 4.01 -26.74 13.55
CA ALA A 596 4.94 -27.11 14.60
C ALA A 596 4.17 -27.78 15.77
N LYS A 597 4.84 -28.57 16.59
CA LYS A 597 4.28 -29.03 17.86
C LYS A 597 4.21 -27.83 18.81
N ASN A 598 3.03 -27.62 19.38
CA ASN A 598 2.80 -26.61 20.40
C ASN A 598 3.37 -27.06 21.76
N HIS A 599 3.22 -26.19 22.76
CA HIS A 599 3.68 -26.49 24.15
C HIS A 599 3.07 -27.73 24.78
N LYS A 600 1.94 -28.25 24.24
CA LYS A 600 1.26 -29.47 24.66
C LYS A 600 1.73 -30.69 23.89
N GLY A 601 2.70 -30.56 23.00
CA GLY A 601 3.20 -31.63 22.14
C GLY A 601 2.32 -32.00 20.96
N MET A 602 1.17 -31.31 20.75
CA MET A 602 0.25 -31.53 19.64
C MET A 602 0.71 -30.75 18.42
N PHE A 603 0.70 -31.35 17.23
CA PHE A 603 1.06 -30.67 16.00
C PHE A 603 -0.04 -29.68 15.58
N THR A 604 0.31 -28.41 15.51
CA THR A 604 -0.60 -27.32 15.10
C THR A 604 -0.43 -27.05 13.62
N VAL A 605 -1.50 -27.25 12.85
CA VAL A 605 -1.49 -27.09 11.39
C VAL A 605 -1.73 -25.63 11.01
N ARG A 606 -0.72 -25.00 10.43
CA ARG A 606 -0.79 -23.61 9.92
C ARG A 606 -1.05 -23.52 8.43
N ALA A 607 -0.48 -24.44 7.66
CA ALA A 607 -0.69 -24.47 6.21
C ALA A 607 -0.99 -25.90 5.75
N ILE A 608 -1.68 -26.00 4.65
CA ILE A 608 -1.99 -27.25 3.97
C ILE A 608 -1.69 -27.12 2.48
N ALA A 609 -1.32 -28.24 1.85
CA ALA A 609 -1.12 -28.28 0.42
C ALA A 609 -1.54 -29.66 -0.13
N PRO A 610 -2.34 -29.73 -1.20
CA PRO A 610 -2.73 -31.02 -1.77
C PRO A 610 -1.53 -31.66 -2.49
N ARG A 611 -1.18 -32.91 -2.15
CA ARG A 611 -0.06 -33.65 -2.79
C ARG A 611 -0.22 -33.71 -4.30
N ALA A 612 -1.41 -34.05 -4.76
CA ALA A 612 -1.69 -34.25 -6.18
C ALA A 612 -1.43 -33.01 -7.05
N LEU A 613 -1.44 -31.81 -6.49
CA LEU A 613 -1.15 -30.57 -7.23
C LEU A 613 0.30 -30.53 -7.73
N PHE A 614 1.23 -31.03 -6.91
CA PHE A 614 2.67 -30.85 -7.17
C PHE A 614 3.33 -32.05 -7.84
N GLN A 615 2.61 -33.17 -7.96
CA GLN A 615 3.15 -34.37 -8.59
C GLN A 615 3.39 -34.13 -10.10
N LEU A 616 4.47 -34.71 -10.63
CA LEU A 616 4.75 -34.66 -12.07
C LEU A 616 3.87 -35.67 -12.83
N GLN A 617 2.56 -35.55 -12.62
CA GLN A 617 1.53 -36.40 -13.21
C GLN A 617 0.39 -35.54 -13.75
N PRO A 618 0.46 -35.10 -15.02
CA PRO A 618 -0.60 -34.24 -15.57
C PRO A 618 -1.87 -35.09 -15.79
N ALA A 619 -3.01 -34.55 -15.44
CA ALA A 619 -4.31 -35.17 -15.73
C ALA A 619 -4.63 -35.19 -17.24
N LYS A 620 -4.00 -34.26 -17.99
CA LYS A 620 -4.19 -34.10 -19.45
C LYS A 620 -2.97 -33.49 -20.07
N ILE A 621 -2.64 -33.96 -21.29
CA ILE A 621 -1.62 -33.36 -22.15
C ILE A 621 -2.29 -32.84 -23.43
N ILE A 622 -1.92 -31.61 -23.84
CA ILE A 622 -2.43 -30.99 -25.09
C ILE A 622 -1.24 -30.71 -26.00
N PHE A 623 -1.33 -31.17 -27.21
CA PHE A 623 -0.27 -31.08 -28.24
C PHE A 623 -0.66 -30.09 -29.35
N GLY A 624 0.34 -29.42 -29.89
CA GLY A 624 0.26 -28.52 -31.03
C GLY A 624 -0.01 -27.06 -30.64
N LEU A 625 0.74 -26.14 -31.27
CA LEU A 625 0.75 -24.72 -30.92
C LEU A 625 -0.66 -24.11 -30.95
N ALA A 626 -1.44 -24.32 -31.98
CA ALA A 626 -2.79 -23.75 -32.08
C ALA A 626 -3.72 -24.20 -30.94
N LYS A 627 -3.66 -25.48 -30.54
CA LYS A 627 -4.51 -26.05 -29.49
C LYS A 627 -4.05 -25.56 -28.11
N THR A 628 -2.75 -25.44 -27.90
CA THR A 628 -2.19 -24.95 -26.62
C THR A 628 -2.47 -23.47 -26.44
N THR A 629 -2.36 -22.66 -27.48
CA THR A 629 -2.73 -21.25 -27.48
C THR A 629 -4.23 -21.05 -27.22
N ASP A 630 -5.10 -21.83 -27.91
CA ASP A 630 -6.54 -21.80 -27.65
C ASP A 630 -6.87 -22.18 -26.21
N TYR A 631 -6.15 -23.14 -25.63
CA TYR A 631 -6.35 -23.53 -24.25
C TYR A 631 -6.04 -22.37 -23.28
N ILE A 632 -4.92 -21.67 -23.46
CA ILE A 632 -4.54 -20.49 -22.66
C ILE A 632 -5.57 -19.38 -22.82
N HIS A 633 -5.98 -19.04 -24.03
CA HIS A 633 -6.88 -17.93 -24.23
C HIS A 633 -8.32 -18.21 -23.81
N ASN A 634 -8.82 -19.41 -24.02
CA ASN A 634 -10.25 -19.67 -23.98
C ASN A 634 -10.68 -20.74 -22.97
N LYS A 635 -9.82 -21.65 -22.50
CA LYS A 635 -10.28 -22.87 -21.80
C LYS A 635 -9.87 -22.98 -20.35
N TYR A 636 -8.68 -22.58 -19.95
CA TYR A 636 -8.14 -22.93 -18.64
C TYR A 636 -8.93 -22.31 -17.46
N TRP A 637 -9.57 -21.14 -17.67
CA TRP A 637 -10.44 -20.53 -16.68
C TRP A 637 -11.94 -20.86 -16.84
N GLN A 638 -12.30 -21.66 -17.86
CA GLN A 638 -13.71 -22.03 -18.06
C GLN A 638 -14.23 -22.88 -16.90
N GLY A 639 -15.44 -22.57 -16.47
CA GLY A 639 -16.12 -23.35 -15.44
C GLY A 639 -15.47 -23.27 -14.06
N ALA A 640 -14.77 -22.19 -13.76
CA ALA A 640 -14.13 -22.02 -12.45
C ALA A 640 -15.11 -22.24 -11.28
N LYS A 641 -16.34 -21.72 -11.39
CA LYS A 641 -17.40 -21.91 -10.40
C LYS A 641 -17.74 -23.39 -10.17
N GLN A 642 -17.87 -24.19 -11.24
CA GLN A 642 -18.20 -25.61 -11.18
C GLN A 642 -17.02 -26.50 -10.72
N LYS A 643 -15.85 -25.94 -10.71
CA LYS A 643 -14.62 -26.61 -10.28
C LYS A 643 -14.28 -26.38 -8.80
N LYS A 644 -15.14 -25.65 -8.05
CA LYS A 644 -14.94 -25.41 -6.62
C LYS A 644 -14.59 -26.71 -5.88
N GLY A 645 -13.52 -26.68 -5.08
CA GLY A 645 -13.02 -27.83 -4.35
C GLY A 645 -12.11 -28.80 -5.16
N LYS A 646 -11.85 -28.49 -6.44
CA LYS A 646 -11.04 -29.34 -7.33
C LYS A 646 -9.70 -28.68 -7.69
N ILE A 647 -8.77 -29.51 -8.15
CA ILE A 647 -7.54 -29.10 -8.79
C ILE A 647 -7.51 -29.59 -10.24
N ASP A 648 -6.78 -28.92 -11.09
CA ASP A 648 -6.45 -29.36 -12.43
C ASP A 648 -4.92 -29.31 -12.63
N SER A 649 -4.37 -30.30 -13.34
CA SER A 649 -2.96 -30.36 -13.76
C SER A 649 -2.91 -30.68 -15.26
N VAL A 650 -2.49 -29.71 -16.07
CA VAL A 650 -2.52 -29.82 -17.54
C VAL A 650 -1.16 -29.45 -18.11
N LEU A 651 -0.61 -30.32 -18.94
CA LEU A 651 0.65 -30.08 -19.64
C LEU A 651 0.37 -29.67 -21.09
N LEU A 652 0.90 -28.53 -21.51
CA LEU A 652 0.81 -28.02 -22.88
C LEU A 652 2.15 -28.17 -23.57
N ASN A 653 2.14 -28.82 -24.72
CA ASN A 653 3.30 -28.95 -25.60
C ASN A 653 2.99 -28.32 -26.96
N PRO A 654 3.70 -27.26 -27.38
CA PRO A 654 3.45 -26.64 -28.68
C PRO A 654 3.82 -27.55 -29.86
N ASN A 655 4.65 -28.60 -29.65
CA ASN A 655 5.01 -29.54 -30.68
C ASN A 655 3.86 -30.53 -30.95
N ASN A 656 3.81 -31.04 -32.18
CA ASN A 656 2.76 -31.97 -32.60
C ASN A 656 3.07 -33.44 -32.27
N SER A 657 4.26 -33.75 -31.79
CA SER A 657 4.64 -35.14 -31.46
C SER A 657 4.00 -35.52 -30.12
N ALA A 658 3.33 -36.66 -30.09
CA ALA A 658 2.82 -37.31 -28.89
C ALA A 658 3.97 -37.94 -28.10
N ASP A 659 4.96 -37.16 -27.76
CA ASP A 659 6.17 -37.64 -27.12
C ASP A 659 5.89 -37.95 -25.65
N THR A 660 5.86 -39.24 -25.32
CA THR A 660 5.71 -39.69 -23.91
C THR A 660 6.94 -39.36 -23.07
N GLU A 661 8.07 -39.03 -23.72
CA GLU A 661 9.32 -38.61 -23.05
C GLU A 661 9.27 -37.18 -22.52
N LEU A 662 8.23 -36.41 -22.84
CA LEU A 662 8.11 -35.02 -22.35
C LEU A 662 8.07 -34.91 -20.82
N ILE A 663 7.36 -35.82 -20.14
CA ILE A 663 7.31 -35.85 -18.68
C ILE A 663 8.68 -36.20 -18.11
N ASP A 664 9.35 -37.18 -18.72
CA ASP A 664 10.68 -37.64 -18.31
C ASP A 664 11.77 -36.56 -18.52
N SER A 665 11.47 -35.56 -19.36
CA SER A 665 12.37 -34.42 -19.53
C SER A 665 12.46 -33.52 -18.26
N TYR A 666 11.51 -33.60 -17.35
CA TYR A 666 11.55 -32.87 -16.07
C TYR A 666 12.39 -33.66 -15.05
N GLN A 667 13.62 -33.25 -14.83
CA GLN A 667 14.58 -33.97 -14.00
C GLN A 667 14.78 -33.30 -12.63
N GLU A 668 15.20 -34.09 -11.64
CA GLU A 668 15.56 -33.57 -10.34
C GLU A 668 16.64 -32.51 -10.45
N GLY A 669 16.40 -31.34 -9.86
CA GLY A 669 17.29 -30.20 -9.94
C GLY A 669 16.87 -29.13 -10.95
N ASP A 670 15.97 -29.45 -11.91
CA ASP A 670 15.47 -28.47 -12.89
C ASP A 670 14.93 -27.24 -12.19
N ARG A 671 15.28 -26.08 -12.71
CA ARG A 671 14.81 -24.78 -12.25
C ARG A 671 13.97 -24.15 -13.35
N LEU A 672 12.76 -23.77 -13.02
CA LEU A 672 11.72 -23.39 -13.99
C LEU A 672 11.10 -22.06 -13.57
N LEU A 673 10.70 -21.26 -14.55
CA LEU A 673 9.94 -20.04 -14.29
C LEU A 673 8.49 -20.40 -13.98
N VAL A 674 7.86 -19.65 -13.06
CA VAL A 674 6.43 -19.78 -12.76
C VAL A 674 5.74 -18.46 -13.03
N LEU A 675 4.63 -18.51 -13.77
CA LEU A 675 3.67 -17.40 -13.89
C LEU A 675 2.52 -17.71 -12.94
N HIS A 676 2.35 -16.86 -11.95
CA HIS A 676 1.29 -17.00 -10.95
C HIS A 676 0.17 -16.01 -11.18
N THR A 677 -1.06 -16.49 -11.15
CA THR A 677 -2.25 -15.64 -11.11
C THR A 677 -3.30 -16.21 -10.18
N TYR A 678 -4.07 -15.33 -9.54
CA TYR A 678 -5.30 -15.73 -8.88
C TYR A 678 -6.49 -14.87 -9.35
N GLY A 679 -7.69 -15.42 -9.18
CA GLY A 679 -8.95 -14.74 -9.51
C GLY A 679 -9.61 -14.09 -8.31
N GLY A 680 -10.91 -13.83 -8.44
CA GLY A 680 -11.74 -13.14 -7.46
C GLY A 680 -12.54 -14.06 -6.55
N ILE A 681 -13.16 -13.45 -5.54
CA ILE A 681 -14.14 -14.05 -4.64
C ILE A 681 -15.53 -13.60 -5.05
N GLY A 682 -16.39 -14.56 -5.40
CA GLY A 682 -17.80 -14.36 -5.69
C GLY A 682 -18.70 -14.99 -4.65
N GLY A 683 -20.01 -15.11 -4.94
CA GLY A 683 -21.01 -15.63 -4.02
C GLY A 683 -21.59 -14.56 -3.10
N ASP A 684 -22.12 -14.98 -1.94
CA ASP A 684 -22.78 -14.07 -0.99
C ASP A 684 -21.84 -13.07 -0.35
N LYS A 685 -20.57 -13.45 -0.19
CA LYS A 685 -19.47 -12.60 0.33
C LYS A 685 -18.57 -12.10 -0.79
N GLN A 686 -19.15 -11.79 -1.94
CA GLN A 686 -18.41 -11.30 -3.11
C GLN A 686 -17.60 -10.07 -2.79
N GLU A 687 -16.35 -10.07 -3.23
CA GLU A 687 -15.50 -8.88 -3.15
C GLU A 687 -16.02 -7.75 -4.07
N PHE A 688 -15.73 -6.51 -3.67
CA PHE A 688 -16.08 -5.36 -4.48
C PHE A 688 -15.30 -5.37 -5.80
N ALA A 689 -16.03 -5.44 -6.91
CA ALA A 689 -15.49 -5.42 -8.27
C ALA A 689 -15.93 -4.14 -9.00
N PRO A 690 -15.06 -3.12 -9.15
CA PRO A 690 -15.40 -1.91 -9.90
C PRO A 690 -15.82 -2.27 -11.32
N LEU A 691 -16.98 -1.82 -11.76
CA LEU A 691 -17.54 -2.11 -13.10
C LEU A 691 -17.68 -3.63 -13.40
N GLY A 692 -17.71 -4.48 -12.38
CA GLY A 692 -17.71 -5.94 -12.54
C GLY A 692 -16.38 -6.54 -12.96
N ILE A 693 -15.28 -5.80 -12.84
CA ILE A 693 -13.93 -6.24 -13.20
C ILE A 693 -13.23 -6.86 -11.99
N PHE A 694 -12.90 -8.14 -12.08
CA PHE A 694 -12.05 -8.84 -11.12
C PHE A 694 -10.61 -8.84 -11.63
N PHE A 695 -9.78 -7.98 -11.08
CA PHE A 695 -8.39 -7.80 -11.55
C PHE A 695 -7.53 -9.03 -11.26
N GLY A 696 -7.67 -9.61 -10.07
CA GLY A 696 -6.77 -10.65 -9.61
C GLY A 696 -5.37 -10.11 -9.27
N HIS A 697 -4.39 -10.99 -9.32
CA HIS A 697 -2.99 -10.69 -9.02
C HIS A 697 -2.08 -11.44 -9.99
N PHE A 698 -0.85 -10.95 -10.17
CA PHE A 698 0.19 -11.59 -10.96
C PHE A 698 1.52 -11.55 -10.21
N ALA A 699 2.27 -12.64 -10.26
CA ALA A 699 3.64 -12.69 -9.78
C ALA A 699 4.49 -13.66 -10.60
N PHE A 700 5.80 -13.47 -10.62
CA PHE A 700 6.71 -14.52 -10.98
C PHE A 700 7.07 -15.38 -9.77
N GLY A 701 7.35 -16.65 -10.04
CA GLY A 701 7.95 -17.57 -9.10
C GLY A 701 9.06 -18.38 -9.76
N LEU A 702 9.74 -19.13 -8.94
CA LEU A 702 10.68 -20.15 -9.37
C LEU A 702 10.21 -21.49 -8.84
N ALA A 703 10.07 -22.46 -9.74
CA ALA A 703 9.87 -23.86 -9.39
C ALA A 703 11.19 -24.62 -9.48
N ARG A 704 11.35 -25.58 -8.60
CA ARG A 704 12.41 -26.57 -8.70
C ARG A 704 11.77 -27.95 -8.67
N VAL A 705 12.24 -28.83 -9.55
CA VAL A 705 11.91 -30.24 -9.47
C VAL A 705 12.75 -30.87 -8.36
N VAL A 706 12.10 -31.41 -7.35
CA VAL A 706 12.78 -32.01 -6.20
C VAL A 706 12.25 -33.40 -5.93
N ARG A 707 13.08 -34.27 -5.38
CA ARG A 707 12.65 -35.56 -4.86
C ARG A 707 12.10 -35.39 -3.46
N GLU A 708 10.83 -35.72 -3.29
CA GLU A 708 10.14 -35.62 -2.02
C GLU A 708 10.64 -36.70 -1.05
N PRO A 709 11.17 -36.34 0.13
CA PRO A 709 11.83 -37.33 1.01
C PRO A 709 10.93 -38.45 1.53
N LEU A 710 9.62 -38.21 1.71
CA LEU A 710 8.67 -39.21 2.23
C LEU A 710 8.22 -40.19 1.15
N THR A 711 7.95 -39.70 -0.07
CA THR A 711 7.39 -40.48 -1.16
C THR A 711 8.41 -40.95 -2.16
N GLN A 712 9.59 -40.32 -2.21
CA GLN A 712 10.62 -40.49 -3.24
C GLN A 712 10.16 -40.15 -4.67
N GLU A 713 9.01 -39.51 -4.81
CA GLU A 713 8.48 -39.00 -6.06
C GLU A 713 9.09 -37.64 -6.42
N LEU A 714 9.18 -37.35 -7.72
CA LEU A 714 9.48 -36.00 -8.16
C LEU A 714 8.27 -35.10 -7.99
N ARG A 715 8.51 -33.88 -7.48
CA ARG A 715 7.48 -32.87 -7.34
C ARG A 715 8.02 -31.46 -7.62
N PHE A 716 7.12 -30.55 -7.92
CA PHE A 716 7.44 -29.13 -7.95
C PHE A 716 7.50 -28.57 -6.55
N LYS A 717 8.59 -27.86 -6.24
CA LYS A 717 8.72 -26.96 -5.08
C LYS A 717 8.72 -25.54 -5.61
N ILE A 718 7.75 -24.72 -5.22
CA ILE A 718 7.48 -23.39 -5.78
C ILE A 718 7.71 -22.33 -4.71
N ALA A 719 8.41 -21.27 -5.08
CA ALA A 719 8.51 -20.04 -4.33
C ALA A 719 8.17 -18.84 -5.23
N TYR A 720 7.38 -17.91 -4.71
CA TYR A 720 6.97 -16.71 -5.43
C TYR A 720 7.81 -15.51 -5.04
N ALA A 721 8.09 -14.65 -5.98
CA ALA A 721 8.61 -13.32 -5.74
C ALA A 721 7.46 -12.31 -5.78
N GLN A 722 6.95 -11.95 -4.63
CA GLN A 722 5.87 -10.98 -4.48
C GLN A 722 6.45 -9.57 -4.50
N VAL A 723 6.51 -8.98 -5.68
CA VAL A 723 6.96 -7.60 -5.84
C VAL A 723 6.00 -6.66 -5.13
N TYR A 724 4.72 -6.86 -5.33
CA TYR A 724 3.64 -6.20 -4.64
C TYR A 724 2.50 -7.19 -4.44
N THR A 725 2.05 -7.34 -3.21
CA THR A 725 0.83 -8.09 -2.91
C THR A 725 0.07 -7.43 -1.78
N GLN A 726 -1.24 -7.43 -1.88
CA GLN A 726 -2.12 -7.05 -0.80
C GLN A 726 -2.91 -8.30 -0.41
N ASN A 727 -2.63 -8.82 0.76
CA ASN A 727 -3.34 -9.95 1.33
C ASN A 727 -3.85 -9.60 2.73
N THR A 728 -4.50 -10.55 3.37
CA THR A 728 -5.08 -10.37 4.71
C THR A 728 -4.05 -10.15 5.80
N THR A 729 -2.79 -10.55 5.59
CA THR A 729 -1.68 -10.25 6.50
C THR A 729 -1.08 -8.87 6.31
N GLY A 730 -1.55 -8.16 5.28
CA GLY A 730 -0.92 -6.95 4.80
C GLY A 730 0.09 -7.24 3.69
N ILE A 731 0.78 -6.21 3.26
CA ILE A 731 1.76 -6.35 2.20
C ILE A 731 3.07 -6.82 2.76
N ILE A 732 3.56 -7.91 2.20
CA ILE A 732 4.95 -8.29 2.28
C ILE A 732 5.46 -8.49 0.87
N ALA A 733 6.19 -7.50 0.35
CA ALA A 733 6.99 -7.71 -0.83
C ALA A 733 8.19 -8.56 -0.41
N GLY A 734 8.30 -9.76 -0.93
CA GLY A 734 9.35 -10.71 -0.53
C GLY A 734 9.22 -12.05 -1.22
N SER A 735 10.21 -12.90 -1.03
CA SER A 735 10.16 -14.28 -1.48
C SER A 735 9.31 -15.13 -0.54
N LEU A 736 8.24 -15.73 -1.07
CA LEU A 736 7.26 -16.50 -0.33
C LEU A 736 7.25 -17.94 -0.82
N ASP A 737 7.45 -18.90 0.09
CA ASP A 737 7.17 -20.30 -0.24
C ASP A 737 5.69 -20.47 -0.59
N TRP A 738 5.36 -21.41 -1.46
CA TRP A 738 3.97 -21.68 -1.87
C TRP A 738 3.03 -21.83 -0.66
N THR A 739 3.51 -22.46 0.39
CA THR A 739 2.73 -22.66 1.61
C THR A 739 2.43 -21.38 2.37
N ASN A 740 3.33 -20.40 2.30
CA ASN A 740 3.12 -19.10 2.92
C ASN A 740 2.09 -18.26 2.15
N PHE A 741 2.17 -18.27 0.82
CA PHE A 741 1.31 -17.45 0.00
C PHE A 741 -0.07 -18.07 -0.26
N ALA A 742 -0.10 -19.34 -0.63
CA ALA A 742 -1.34 -20.03 -1.00
C ALA A 742 -1.87 -20.92 0.12
N GLY A 743 -1.03 -21.73 0.74
CA GLY A 743 -1.43 -22.80 1.65
C GLY A 743 -1.67 -22.38 3.10
N ASP A 744 -1.26 -21.17 3.52
CA ASP A 744 -1.49 -20.68 4.88
C ASP A 744 -2.99 -20.62 5.18
N ARG A 745 -3.41 -21.27 6.28
CA ARG A 745 -4.83 -21.41 6.58
C ARG A 745 -5.49 -20.09 6.96
N GLN A 746 -4.78 -19.21 7.64
CA GLN A 746 -5.31 -17.92 8.05
C GLN A 746 -5.17 -16.85 6.95
N PHE A 747 -4.06 -16.87 6.20
CA PHE A 747 -3.67 -15.75 5.36
C PHE A 747 -3.42 -16.12 3.89
N GLY A 748 -3.42 -17.41 3.56
CA GLY A 748 -3.28 -17.87 2.18
C GLY A 748 -4.56 -17.75 1.35
N TRP A 749 -4.46 -18.10 0.10
CA TRP A 749 -5.57 -17.97 -0.86
C TRP A 749 -6.24 -19.30 -1.24
N LEU A 750 -5.69 -20.43 -0.79
CA LEU A 750 -6.08 -21.76 -1.23
C LEU A 750 -7.58 -22.06 -1.06
N GLY A 751 -8.17 -21.65 0.04
CA GLY A 751 -9.58 -21.85 0.33
C GLY A 751 -10.50 -20.71 -0.12
N SER A 752 -9.96 -19.57 -0.57
CA SER A 752 -10.76 -18.37 -0.85
C SER A 752 -10.73 -17.91 -2.31
N ARG A 753 -9.66 -18.19 -3.05
CA ARG A 753 -9.51 -17.74 -4.45
C ARG A 753 -9.11 -18.88 -5.38
N PRO A 754 -9.54 -18.85 -6.65
CA PRO A 754 -8.96 -19.74 -7.65
C PRO A 754 -7.54 -19.26 -7.99
N ILE A 755 -6.60 -20.21 -8.04
CA ILE A 755 -5.17 -19.96 -8.29
C ILE A 755 -4.75 -20.75 -9.54
N THR A 756 -3.92 -20.15 -10.37
CA THR A 756 -3.23 -20.81 -11.48
C THR A 756 -1.74 -20.52 -11.43
N ASP A 757 -0.93 -21.55 -11.42
CA ASP A 757 0.52 -21.52 -11.60
C ASP A 757 0.87 -22.15 -12.93
N ILE A 758 1.50 -21.41 -13.83
CA ILE A 758 2.00 -21.93 -15.10
C ILE A 758 3.52 -22.10 -14.98
N ILE A 759 3.96 -23.33 -14.90
CA ILE A 759 5.38 -23.67 -14.88
C ILE A 759 5.90 -23.73 -16.31
N VAL A 760 6.87 -22.90 -16.62
CA VAL A 760 7.45 -22.73 -17.94
C VAL A 760 8.78 -23.47 -18.02
N LYS A 761 8.87 -24.48 -18.88
CA LYS A 761 10.13 -25.10 -19.26
C LYS A 761 10.53 -24.62 -20.65
N LEU A 762 11.61 -23.85 -20.71
CA LEU A 762 12.09 -23.22 -21.94
C LEU A 762 13.61 -23.19 -21.93
N ASP A 763 14.22 -23.83 -22.89
CA ASP A 763 15.67 -24.05 -23.00
C ASP A 763 16.50 -22.75 -22.99
N VAL A 764 15.98 -21.66 -23.57
CA VAL A 764 16.68 -20.36 -23.57
C VAL A 764 16.81 -19.74 -22.18
N LEU A 765 16.03 -20.21 -21.19
CA LEU A 765 16.14 -19.78 -19.79
C LEU A 765 17.06 -20.70 -18.97
N ASP A 766 17.56 -21.81 -19.55
CA ASP A 766 18.49 -22.70 -18.88
C ASP A 766 19.91 -22.12 -18.80
N GLU A 767 20.75 -22.74 -18.01
CA GLU A 767 22.16 -22.34 -17.83
C GLU A 767 22.92 -22.35 -19.14
N TYR A 768 23.73 -21.34 -19.39
CA TYR A 768 24.73 -21.22 -20.42
C TYR A 768 26.11 -21.50 -19.84
N ASN A 769 26.94 -22.29 -20.50
CA ASN A 769 28.31 -22.58 -20.08
C ASN A 769 29.29 -22.33 -21.24
N PHE A 770 30.01 -21.23 -21.16
CA PHE A 770 30.99 -20.80 -22.13
C PHE A 770 32.40 -21.14 -21.62
N ASP A 771 32.82 -22.39 -21.75
CA ASP A 771 34.12 -22.87 -21.27
C ASP A 771 34.38 -22.52 -19.79
N GLY A 772 33.47 -22.94 -18.93
CA GLY A 772 33.53 -22.71 -17.49
C GLY A 772 32.93 -21.38 -17.01
N VAL A 773 32.73 -20.41 -17.91
CA VAL A 773 32.02 -19.17 -17.55
C VAL A 773 30.53 -19.39 -17.69
N ARG A 774 29.87 -19.52 -16.54
CA ARG A 774 28.43 -19.84 -16.49
C ARG A 774 27.57 -18.59 -16.41
N ARG A 775 26.45 -18.60 -17.12
CA ARG A 775 25.39 -17.57 -17.04
C ARG A 775 24.03 -18.23 -16.97
N PHE A 776 23.18 -17.75 -16.05
CA PHE A 776 21.88 -18.35 -15.83
C PHE A 776 20.79 -17.25 -15.77
N PRO A 777 19.94 -17.09 -16.80
CA PRO A 777 18.92 -16.05 -16.86
C PRO A 777 17.97 -16.04 -15.66
N LEU A 778 17.61 -17.22 -15.12
CA LEU A 778 16.75 -17.30 -13.94
C LEU A 778 17.44 -16.81 -12.65
N ASN A 779 18.78 -16.83 -12.57
CA ASN A 779 19.49 -16.17 -11.45
C ASN A 779 19.44 -14.66 -11.60
N ALA A 780 19.60 -14.16 -12.81
CA ALA A 780 19.44 -12.74 -13.11
C ALA A 780 18.03 -12.26 -12.79
N LEU A 781 17.00 -13.04 -13.14
CA LEU A 781 15.62 -12.75 -12.80
C LEU A 781 15.41 -12.72 -11.28
N ALA A 782 15.89 -13.72 -10.59
CA ALA A 782 15.79 -13.78 -9.13
C ALA A 782 16.45 -12.56 -8.48
N TYR A 783 17.63 -12.15 -8.97
CA TYR A 783 18.29 -10.93 -8.51
C TYR A 783 17.48 -9.66 -8.73
N GLN A 784 16.88 -9.49 -9.92
CA GLN A 784 16.03 -8.33 -10.22
C GLN A 784 14.76 -8.31 -9.37
N LEU A 785 14.17 -9.47 -9.13
CA LEU A 785 12.99 -9.60 -8.27
C LEU A 785 13.34 -9.32 -6.80
N ASP A 786 14.45 -9.86 -6.28
CA ASP A 786 14.93 -9.58 -4.91
C ASP A 786 15.16 -8.08 -4.72
N ARG A 787 15.81 -7.43 -5.69
CA ARG A 787 16.03 -5.98 -5.70
C ARG A 787 14.72 -5.20 -5.70
N MET A 788 13.76 -5.60 -6.52
CA MET A 788 12.44 -4.97 -6.60
C MET A 788 11.68 -5.12 -5.29
N MET A 789 11.61 -6.33 -4.74
CA MET A 789 10.94 -6.61 -3.48
C MET A 789 11.55 -5.81 -2.32
N ALA A 790 12.87 -5.77 -2.23
CA ALA A 790 13.56 -4.99 -1.20
C ALA A 790 13.26 -3.50 -1.31
N ARG A 791 13.24 -2.94 -2.52
CA ARG A 791 12.90 -1.54 -2.76
C ARG A 791 11.46 -1.22 -2.41
N TYR A 792 10.51 -2.12 -2.70
CA TYR A 792 9.12 -1.96 -2.26
C TYR A 792 9.02 -1.88 -0.73
N ARG A 793 9.81 -2.66 0.01
CA ARG A 793 9.83 -2.61 1.47
C ARG A 793 10.56 -1.39 2.03
N THR A 794 11.65 -0.96 1.39
CA THR A 794 12.51 0.11 1.90
C THR A 794 12.13 1.49 1.38
N GLY A 795 11.44 1.61 0.25
CA GLY A 795 11.26 2.84 -0.51
C GLY A 795 10.79 4.05 0.27
N ASP A 796 9.55 4.07 0.70
CA ASP A 796 9.00 5.11 1.55
C ASP A 796 8.91 4.69 3.02
N GLY A 797 9.51 3.57 3.36
CA GLY A 797 9.46 2.96 4.69
C GLY A 797 8.14 2.27 5.01
N THR A 798 7.23 2.14 4.04
CA THR A 798 5.91 1.58 4.27
C THR A 798 5.83 0.07 4.08
N GLY A 799 6.76 -0.52 3.34
CA GLY A 799 6.60 -1.87 2.83
C GLY A 799 5.43 -2.03 1.86
N GLY A 800 4.66 -0.97 1.66
CA GLY A 800 3.55 -0.88 0.73
C GLY A 800 3.70 0.33 -0.17
N THR A 801 3.35 0.17 -1.42
CA THR A 801 3.47 1.21 -2.43
C THR A 801 2.12 1.54 -3.01
N PHE A 802 1.97 2.77 -3.46
CA PHE A 802 0.82 3.13 -4.26
C PHE A 802 0.80 2.30 -5.56
N VAL A 803 -0.19 1.42 -5.68
CA VAL A 803 -0.46 0.71 -6.93
C VAL A 803 -1.29 1.61 -7.82
N GLY A 804 -0.71 1.97 -8.92
CA GLY A 804 -1.36 2.81 -9.91
C GLY A 804 -1.19 2.23 -11.32
N PRO A 805 -1.73 2.91 -12.33
CA PRO A 805 -1.62 2.44 -13.71
C PRO A 805 -0.19 2.25 -14.22
N ALA A 806 0.78 2.94 -13.63
CA ALA A 806 2.18 2.87 -14.03
C ALA A 806 3.02 1.93 -13.13
N ASN A 807 2.47 1.48 -12.01
CA ASN A 807 3.15 0.65 -11.02
C ASN A 807 2.18 -0.41 -10.53
N SER A 808 2.43 -1.64 -10.89
CA SER A 808 1.58 -2.76 -10.48
C SER A 808 2.40 -4.03 -10.34
N CYS A 809 1.84 -5.02 -9.68
CA CYS A 809 2.44 -6.36 -9.59
C CYS A 809 2.80 -6.92 -10.97
N VAL A 810 1.99 -6.64 -11.98
CA VAL A 810 2.22 -7.09 -13.36
C VAL A 810 3.36 -6.33 -14.01
N GLN A 811 3.25 -4.99 -14.02
CA GLN A 811 4.20 -4.15 -14.76
C GLN A 811 5.61 -4.27 -14.21
N ASP A 812 5.74 -4.19 -12.90
CA ASP A 812 7.05 -4.25 -12.25
C ASP A 812 7.67 -5.66 -12.37
N SER A 813 6.85 -6.72 -12.27
CA SER A 813 7.34 -8.09 -12.51
C SER A 813 7.78 -8.29 -13.97
N CYS A 814 6.99 -7.84 -14.95
CA CYS A 814 7.37 -7.94 -16.37
C CYS A 814 8.65 -7.16 -16.69
N GLN A 815 8.83 -6.00 -16.08
CA GLN A 815 10.07 -5.25 -16.18
C GLN A 815 11.26 -5.99 -15.57
N ALA A 816 11.08 -6.68 -14.43
CA ALA A 816 12.13 -7.49 -13.82
C ALA A 816 12.60 -8.60 -14.77
N LEU A 817 11.67 -9.27 -15.44
CA LEU A 817 12.00 -10.30 -16.43
C LEU A 817 12.79 -9.71 -17.61
N TYR A 818 12.28 -8.61 -18.18
CA TYR A 818 12.97 -7.94 -19.29
C TYR A 818 14.39 -7.53 -18.91
N GLN A 819 14.57 -6.87 -17.77
CA GLN A 819 15.87 -6.42 -17.28
C GLN A 819 16.82 -7.58 -16.95
N ALA A 820 16.30 -8.69 -16.47
CA ALA A 820 17.11 -9.88 -16.19
C ALA A 820 17.72 -10.46 -17.48
N ILE A 821 16.94 -10.51 -18.54
CA ILE A 821 17.42 -10.98 -19.84
C ILE A 821 18.41 -9.96 -20.42
N GLU A 822 18.10 -8.65 -20.40
CA GLU A 822 19.02 -7.59 -20.83
C GLU A 822 20.35 -7.65 -20.07
N MET A 823 20.32 -7.83 -18.76
CA MET A 823 21.50 -7.95 -17.92
C MET A 823 22.35 -9.18 -18.35
N THR A 824 21.69 -10.32 -18.56
CA THR A 824 22.36 -11.56 -19.01
C THR A 824 23.03 -11.35 -20.36
N LEU A 825 22.31 -10.75 -21.32
CA LEU A 825 22.85 -10.43 -22.63
C LEU A 825 24.00 -9.42 -22.58
N ALA A 826 23.87 -8.38 -21.76
CA ALA A 826 24.90 -7.36 -21.57
C ALA A 826 26.18 -7.97 -20.96
N GLU A 827 26.05 -8.81 -19.93
CA GLU A 827 27.20 -9.53 -19.34
C GLU A 827 27.91 -10.44 -20.35
N ILE A 828 27.15 -11.15 -21.18
CA ILE A 828 27.70 -11.98 -22.25
C ILE A 828 28.43 -11.09 -23.28
N ASN A 829 27.82 -9.99 -23.68
CA ASN A 829 28.35 -9.07 -24.68
C ASN A 829 29.57 -8.24 -24.21
N THR A 830 29.77 -8.10 -22.92
CA THR A 830 30.92 -7.37 -22.35
C THR A 830 32.07 -8.29 -21.99
N ASN A 831 31.84 -9.57 -21.75
CA ASN A 831 32.86 -10.54 -21.37
C ASN A 831 33.69 -10.96 -22.56
N THR A 832 34.98 -10.67 -22.56
CA THR A 832 35.91 -10.95 -23.65
C THR A 832 36.10 -12.47 -23.94
N GLN A 833 36.13 -13.29 -22.88
CA GLN A 833 36.24 -14.75 -22.96
C GLN A 833 35.00 -15.35 -23.63
N ILE A 834 33.81 -14.93 -23.24
CA ILE A 834 32.56 -15.40 -23.82
C ILE A 834 32.48 -14.99 -25.30
N LYS A 835 32.84 -13.75 -25.65
CA LYS A 835 32.87 -13.29 -27.05
C LYS A 835 33.80 -14.11 -27.91
N ALA A 836 35.01 -14.40 -27.42
CA ALA A 836 35.96 -15.24 -28.13
C ALA A 836 35.41 -16.66 -28.32
N TRP A 837 34.75 -17.20 -27.28
CA TRP A 837 34.12 -18.52 -27.39
C TRP A 837 32.98 -18.55 -28.45
N ILE A 838 32.09 -17.56 -28.43
CA ILE A 838 30.99 -17.47 -29.41
C ILE A 838 31.55 -17.33 -30.83
N ALA A 839 32.55 -16.50 -31.05
CA ALA A 839 33.20 -16.33 -32.33
C ALA A 839 33.86 -17.62 -32.84
N ALA A 840 34.40 -18.42 -31.95
CA ALA A 840 35.00 -19.73 -32.29
C ALA A 840 33.94 -20.85 -32.45
N ASN A 841 32.71 -20.66 -31.97
CA ASN A 841 31.64 -21.65 -31.96
C ASN A 841 30.31 -21.11 -32.52
N PRO A 842 30.27 -20.59 -33.77
CA PRO A 842 29.06 -19.94 -34.29
C PRO A 842 27.87 -20.90 -34.47
N ASP A 843 28.14 -22.17 -34.79
CA ASP A 843 27.12 -23.21 -35.01
C ASP A 843 26.81 -24.03 -33.76
N ASN A 844 27.30 -23.61 -32.59
CA ASN A 844 27.02 -24.32 -31.34
C ASN A 844 25.56 -24.07 -30.90
N PRO A 845 24.85 -25.10 -30.42
CA PRO A 845 23.47 -24.94 -29.92
C PRO A 845 23.31 -23.83 -28.86
N GLN A 846 24.34 -23.56 -28.07
CA GLN A 846 24.27 -22.46 -27.09
C GLN A 846 24.28 -21.08 -27.74
N THR A 847 24.99 -20.94 -28.88
CA THR A 847 25.01 -19.69 -29.66
C THR A 847 23.60 -19.42 -30.24
N GLU A 848 22.98 -20.45 -30.79
CA GLU A 848 21.60 -20.39 -31.31
C GLU A 848 20.60 -20.05 -30.19
N ARG A 849 20.69 -20.73 -29.03
CA ARG A 849 19.87 -20.45 -27.88
C ARG A 849 20.00 -18.99 -27.44
N LEU A 850 21.21 -18.42 -27.46
CA LEU A 850 21.44 -17.02 -27.08
C LEU A 850 20.75 -16.04 -28.04
N GLN A 851 20.77 -16.32 -29.34
CA GLN A 851 20.05 -15.52 -30.33
C GLN A 851 18.52 -15.59 -30.10
N ARG A 852 18.01 -16.78 -29.80
CA ARG A 852 16.59 -16.96 -29.43
C ARG A 852 16.24 -16.25 -28.13
N LEU A 853 17.13 -16.21 -27.13
CA LEU A 853 16.93 -15.44 -25.89
C LEU A 853 16.80 -13.93 -26.18
N ALA A 854 17.65 -13.40 -27.06
CA ALA A 854 17.59 -12.00 -27.48
C ALA A 854 16.29 -11.68 -28.23
N ALA A 855 15.86 -12.59 -29.12
CA ALA A 855 14.59 -12.47 -29.82
C ALA A 855 13.39 -12.54 -28.88
N LEU A 856 13.40 -13.45 -27.90
CA LEU A 856 12.39 -13.55 -26.85
C LEU A 856 12.27 -12.24 -26.07
N ASN A 857 13.39 -11.63 -25.68
CA ASN A 857 13.41 -10.37 -24.95
C ASN A 857 12.76 -9.23 -25.74
N LYS A 858 13.05 -9.17 -27.04
CA LYS A 858 12.41 -8.22 -27.96
C LYS A 858 10.89 -8.43 -28.02
N ALA A 859 10.44 -9.69 -28.09
CA ALA A 859 9.01 -10.03 -28.12
C ALA A 859 8.30 -9.63 -26.81
N ILE A 860 8.90 -9.91 -25.64
CA ILE A 860 8.38 -9.50 -24.35
C ILE A 860 8.25 -7.96 -24.28
N ARG A 861 9.28 -7.24 -24.72
CA ARG A 861 9.25 -5.77 -24.77
C ARG A 861 8.11 -5.25 -25.64
N GLN A 862 7.94 -5.78 -26.84
CA GLN A 862 6.90 -5.32 -27.75
C GLN A 862 5.48 -5.58 -27.25
N GLN A 863 5.29 -6.67 -26.51
CA GLN A 863 3.95 -7.05 -26.04
C GLN A 863 3.54 -6.41 -24.71
N LEU A 864 4.47 -6.27 -23.77
CA LEU A 864 4.12 -6.02 -22.37
C LEU A 864 4.72 -4.77 -21.78
N ILE A 865 5.81 -4.25 -22.35
CA ILE A 865 6.53 -3.12 -21.77
C ILE A 865 6.31 -1.88 -22.63
N SER A 866 6.05 -0.74 -21.99
CA SER A 866 5.89 0.55 -22.65
C SER A 866 7.14 0.98 -23.41
N TRP A 867 7.03 1.98 -24.25
CA TRP A 867 8.07 2.46 -25.17
C TRP A 867 9.45 2.67 -24.56
N GLN A 868 9.51 2.92 -23.27
CA GLN A 868 10.77 3.11 -22.56
C GLN A 868 10.78 2.26 -21.31
N THR A 869 11.90 1.59 -21.09
CA THR A 869 12.23 1.08 -19.76
C THR A 869 12.19 2.24 -18.79
N ARG A 870 11.53 2.09 -17.67
CA ARG A 870 11.51 3.12 -16.63
C ARG A 870 12.94 3.47 -16.27
N THR A 871 13.29 4.76 -16.34
CA THR A 871 14.63 5.25 -16.00
C THR A 871 15.00 4.99 -14.53
N ASP A 872 14.00 4.92 -13.67
CA ASP A 872 14.14 4.61 -12.25
C ASP A 872 14.59 3.15 -11.97
N TRP A 873 14.56 2.24 -12.96
CA TRP A 873 15.21 0.94 -12.83
C TRP A 873 16.74 1.01 -12.81
N VAL A 874 17.29 1.96 -13.51
CA VAL A 874 18.73 2.13 -13.67
C VAL A 874 19.30 3.03 -12.58
N ASP A 875 18.52 4.02 -12.13
CA ASP A 875 18.94 4.95 -11.09
C ASP A 875 18.53 4.45 -9.69
N PRO A 876 19.50 4.13 -8.82
CA PRO A 876 19.22 3.65 -7.48
C PRO A 876 18.59 4.71 -6.54
N TYR A 877 18.64 5.98 -6.92
CA TYR A 877 18.16 7.11 -6.12
C TYR A 877 16.81 7.68 -6.57
N GLN A 878 16.37 7.36 -7.77
CA GLN A 878 15.03 7.75 -8.19
C GLN A 878 14.02 6.76 -7.65
N SER A 879 12.98 7.28 -7.02
CA SER A 879 11.95 6.48 -6.37
C SER A 879 11.36 5.46 -7.34
N LEU A 880 11.81 4.24 -7.24
CA LEU A 880 11.29 3.10 -7.98
C LEU A 880 9.90 2.72 -7.58
N ILE A 881 9.52 3.23 -6.45
CA ILE A 881 8.34 2.86 -5.76
C ILE A 881 7.33 3.94 -6.03
N GLY A 882 6.48 3.61 -7.02
CA GLY A 882 5.29 4.36 -7.28
C GLY A 882 5.52 5.84 -7.46
N THR A 883 5.92 6.28 -8.64
CA THR A 883 5.66 7.66 -9.01
C THR A 883 4.17 7.91 -8.76
N ARG A 884 3.86 8.73 -7.76
CA ARG A 884 2.47 9.10 -7.53
C ARG A 884 1.91 9.69 -8.82
N PHE A 885 0.68 9.34 -9.14
CA PHE A 885 -0.01 9.99 -10.26
C PHE A 885 0.11 11.53 -10.18
N ALA A 886 0.06 12.07 -8.95
CA ALA A 886 0.20 13.49 -8.68
C ALA A 886 1.58 14.07 -9.02
N ASP A 887 2.65 13.30 -8.96
CA ASP A 887 4.01 13.80 -9.18
C ASP A 887 4.35 13.93 -10.67
N ARG A 888 3.83 13.01 -11.51
CA ARG A 888 4.00 13.03 -12.97
C ARG A 888 2.74 12.53 -13.69
N PRO A 889 1.62 13.26 -13.63
CA PRO A 889 0.32 12.77 -14.08
C PRO A 889 0.31 12.44 -15.58
N VAL A 890 0.96 13.24 -16.42
CA VAL A 890 1.01 13.02 -17.86
C VAL A 890 1.84 11.79 -18.19
N THR A 891 3.04 11.67 -17.63
CA THR A 891 3.92 10.51 -17.84
C THR A 891 3.26 9.22 -17.33
N THR A 892 2.60 9.28 -16.17
CA THR A 892 1.88 8.14 -15.60
C THR A 892 0.68 7.73 -16.47
N ALA A 893 -0.07 8.71 -17.00
CA ALA A 893 -1.17 8.44 -17.92
C ALA A 893 -0.69 7.84 -19.24
N ILE A 894 0.40 8.38 -19.82
CA ILE A 894 1.00 7.83 -21.04
C ILE A 894 1.50 6.40 -20.80
N ASN A 895 2.22 6.16 -19.71
CA ASN A 895 2.69 4.82 -19.35
C ASN A 895 1.52 3.85 -19.14
N ALA A 896 0.44 4.29 -18.50
CA ALA A 896 -0.77 3.48 -18.33
C ALA A 896 -1.42 3.12 -19.68
N LEU A 897 -1.52 4.09 -20.59
CA LEU A 897 -2.12 3.89 -21.91
C LEU A 897 -1.25 3.01 -22.82
N THR A 898 0.07 3.13 -22.73
CA THR A 898 1.01 2.39 -23.57
C THR A 898 1.33 0.98 -23.03
N SER A 899 1.08 0.74 -21.76
CA SER A 899 1.29 -0.55 -21.09
C SER A 899 -0.01 -1.19 -20.58
N TRP A 900 -1.13 -0.91 -21.24
CA TRP A 900 -2.44 -1.39 -20.82
C TRP A 900 -2.53 -2.92 -20.70
N ARG A 901 -1.76 -3.70 -21.48
CA ARG A 901 -1.70 -5.15 -21.36
C ARG A 901 -1.10 -5.61 -20.05
N SER A 902 -0.15 -4.86 -19.50
CA SER A 902 0.42 -5.15 -18.18
C SER A 902 -0.40 -4.59 -17.01
N LEU A 903 -1.52 -3.89 -17.25
CA LEU A 903 -2.44 -3.48 -16.19
C LEU A 903 -3.30 -4.63 -15.68
N LEU A 904 -3.55 -5.63 -16.52
CA LEU A 904 -4.47 -6.71 -16.21
C LEU A 904 -3.70 -8.01 -16.00
N PRO A 905 -3.71 -8.56 -14.79
CA PRO A 905 -3.01 -9.79 -14.45
C PRO A 905 -3.23 -10.94 -15.42
N ARG A 906 -4.49 -11.23 -15.76
CA ARG A 906 -4.82 -12.30 -16.69
C ARG A 906 -4.29 -12.06 -18.10
N LEU A 907 -4.43 -10.84 -18.62
CA LEU A 907 -4.01 -10.54 -19.98
C LEU A 907 -2.49 -10.65 -20.12
N ALA A 908 -1.75 -10.15 -19.11
CA ALA A 908 -0.30 -10.29 -19.09
C ALA A 908 0.14 -11.75 -18.99
N ASN A 909 -0.53 -12.53 -18.12
CA ASN A 909 -0.26 -13.96 -17.96
C ASN A 909 -0.51 -14.70 -19.28
N ASP A 910 -1.65 -14.49 -19.93
CA ASP A 910 -2.01 -15.14 -21.18
C ASP A 910 -1.03 -14.75 -22.31
N SER A 911 -0.66 -13.47 -22.41
CA SER A 911 0.29 -12.97 -23.41
C SER A 911 1.71 -13.52 -23.20
N LEU A 912 2.17 -13.64 -21.95
CA LEU A 912 3.47 -14.26 -21.64
C LEU A 912 3.45 -15.74 -21.94
N ALA A 913 2.40 -16.45 -21.54
CA ALA A 913 2.26 -17.88 -21.80
C ALA A 913 2.25 -18.18 -23.32
N GLU A 914 1.50 -17.38 -24.10
CA GLU A 914 1.52 -17.47 -25.57
C GLU A 914 2.91 -17.18 -26.14
N THR A 915 3.57 -16.13 -25.66
CA THR A 915 4.93 -15.79 -26.08
C THR A 915 5.88 -16.97 -25.84
N PHE A 916 5.85 -17.56 -24.67
CA PHE A 916 6.70 -18.72 -24.36
C PHE A 916 6.37 -19.95 -25.23
N LEU A 917 5.08 -20.23 -25.47
CA LEU A 917 4.67 -21.29 -26.39
C LEU A 917 5.22 -21.07 -27.80
N ASN A 918 5.18 -19.84 -28.31
CA ASN A 918 5.72 -19.47 -29.63
C ASN A 918 7.24 -19.65 -29.72
N TYR A 919 7.95 -19.62 -28.58
CA TYR A 919 9.39 -19.91 -28.51
C TYR A 919 9.71 -21.36 -28.14
N GLY A 920 8.69 -22.25 -28.15
CA GLY A 920 8.88 -23.68 -27.97
C GLY A 920 8.81 -24.19 -26.54
N ALA A 921 8.36 -23.35 -25.58
CA ALA A 921 8.20 -23.76 -24.19
C ALA A 921 7.13 -24.83 -24.00
N SER A 922 7.37 -25.82 -23.15
CA SER A 922 6.29 -26.59 -22.57
C SER A 922 5.77 -25.86 -21.30
N LEU A 923 4.44 -25.83 -21.14
CA LEU A 923 3.79 -25.16 -20.02
C LEU A 923 3.00 -26.16 -19.18
N TRP A 924 3.29 -26.21 -17.89
CA TRP A 924 2.54 -27.04 -16.96
C TRP A 924 1.65 -26.18 -16.08
N LEU A 925 0.34 -26.27 -16.28
CA LEU A 925 -0.66 -25.52 -15.55
C LEU A 925 -1.10 -26.31 -14.31
N LEU A 926 -0.87 -25.72 -13.14
CA LEU A 926 -1.36 -26.21 -11.86
C LEU A 926 -2.47 -25.26 -11.39
N GLN A 927 -3.69 -25.77 -11.24
CA GLN A 927 -4.83 -24.96 -10.91
C GLN A 927 -5.55 -25.46 -9.65
N THR A 928 -5.93 -24.54 -8.79
CA THR A 928 -6.76 -24.80 -7.61
C THR A 928 -8.01 -23.92 -7.64
N TYR A 929 -9.15 -24.49 -7.19
CA TYR A 929 -10.42 -23.79 -7.19
C TYR A 929 -11.03 -23.85 -5.78
N GLN A 930 -10.51 -23.04 -4.84
CA GLN A 930 -10.95 -23.00 -3.45
C GLN A 930 -10.90 -24.39 -2.80
N VAL A 931 -9.72 -24.94 -2.66
CA VAL A 931 -9.49 -26.29 -2.08
C VAL A 931 -9.01 -26.23 -0.63
N GLY A 932 -8.97 -27.35 0.05
CA GLY A 932 -8.49 -27.45 1.42
C GLY A 932 -9.44 -26.84 2.46
N GLY A 933 -10.73 -27.05 2.28
CA GLY A 933 -11.81 -26.44 3.03
C GLY A 933 -12.06 -24.99 2.58
N TRP A 934 -13.25 -24.69 2.25
CA TRP A 934 -13.66 -23.37 1.78
C TRP A 934 -14.87 -22.84 2.53
N ASP A 935 -15.03 -21.54 2.54
CA ASP A 935 -16.25 -20.89 3.00
C ASP A 935 -17.41 -21.21 2.02
N LYS A 936 -18.54 -21.67 2.54
CA LYS A 936 -19.71 -22.07 1.72
C LYS A 936 -20.32 -20.89 0.94
N ASP A 937 -20.17 -19.68 1.47
CA ASP A 937 -20.80 -18.45 1.01
C ASP A 937 -19.97 -17.74 -0.09
N ILE A 938 -18.84 -18.35 -0.51
CA ILE A 938 -17.98 -17.81 -1.59
C ILE A 938 -17.93 -18.74 -2.80
N GLU A 939 -17.62 -18.17 -3.95
CA GLU A 939 -17.48 -18.88 -5.21
C GLU A 939 -16.20 -18.43 -5.96
N PRO A 940 -15.49 -19.33 -6.64
CA PRO A 940 -14.31 -18.96 -7.41
C PRO A 940 -14.71 -18.19 -8.68
N ILE A 941 -14.14 -17.02 -8.86
CA ILE A 941 -14.31 -16.21 -10.06
C ILE A 941 -12.97 -16.09 -10.80
N ALA A 942 -12.98 -16.41 -12.08
CA ALA A 942 -11.83 -16.19 -12.95
C ALA A 942 -11.46 -14.69 -13.02
N PRO A 943 -10.18 -14.32 -13.10
CA PRO A 943 -9.80 -12.93 -13.39
C PRO A 943 -10.45 -12.50 -14.71
N THR A 944 -10.92 -11.27 -14.77
CA THR A 944 -11.65 -10.76 -15.94
C THR A 944 -10.74 -10.77 -17.16
N LYS A 945 -11.26 -11.34 -18.26
CA LYS A 945 -10.66 -11.22 -19.58
C LYS A 945 -11.28 -10.01 -20.28
N LEU A 946 -10.47 -9.03 -20.63
CA LEU A 946 -10.95 -7.95 -21.52
C LEU A 946 -10.79 -8.42 -22.97
N TRP A 947 -11.86 -8.31 -23.71
CA TRP A 947 -11.84 -8.48 -25.15
C TRP A 947 -11.37 -7.15 -25.75
N LEU A 948 -10.24 -7.14 -26.40
CA LEU A 948 -9.78 -6.04 -27.24
C LEU A 948 -9.38 -6.60 -28.61
#